data_2320ec9d20a1f77a26333062857e0c5a
#
_entry.id   2320ec9d20a1f77a26333062857e0c5a
#
_cell.length_a   1.000
_cell.length_b   1.000
_cell.length_c   1.000
_cell.angle_alpha   90.00
_cell.angle_beta   90.00
_cell.angle_gamma   90.00
#
_symmetry.space_group_name_H-M   'P 1'
#
loop_
_entity.id
_entity.type
_entity.pdbx_description
1 polymer ?
#
loop_
_entity_poly.entity_id
_entity_poly.type
_entity_poly.pdbx_seq_one_letter_code
_entity_poly.pdbx_strand_id
1 'polypeptide(L)'
;MFELIKKDLKGFFTSLSGYIILVFFLLATGLFLWVVPGIYNIPESGMADLQPFFSLAPILYLFLVPALCMRLFSEEKRAGTLELLLTRPVSVSNIVLAKYFSGLLLVLLSILPTILYPVSLSFLSQPTGSIDTGGIIGSYIGLIFLSAIYVAAGVWASASTDNPIVAFLLAMILSFLLYAGFDFMGDINSLEGIRNYLLYLGINYHYEPMSRGVIALSDITYFVSVIVLFIFLTSRKFNHKSWHPVTLVCFLILINAISSKTYIKLDITNDKRYSLSDNTRQLLQNLGRTIHIDIFLAGNLPPGLQKLQYATTRMLEEFNRLTPGRVRYELIDPADIKDLNEKKQLTKYLWERGIQPVNYNRTTEDERLQQQILFPGMLVYDDATEVSVNLWKNLPGRGADENINYSIESLEYELTNALRLITREKKKSIAFLLGQGEYSTDELADISSTLVHYYKVDFISTDTLGLDLKNYETLIIAGPSEKFSEKDKYIIDQFVMNGGRILWCIDEVNVDHSKLETMETTYAIHSPLNIEDLLFKYGVRINPDILIDGNCVQIPVVTGTRGGSPETSLAPWYFSPLMLPNKHHAITNGLLPIRLDYANSIDTLGGDLKKTVLLSSSEYSALLRTPCPVSLSVLGEKMSREMFNKRNISVAVLVEGQFQSLFRFSRKYEEAVSVKFRAESDYSKMIIISDGNIIRNEVRGNGENKSLIPLGFDEKTNIMYGNKDFIINCINTLCDDEGWMNLRGRSLSLYLLDKTKLKSERNYWQMLMALISMRKQTNVTGCQLL
;
A
#
# COMPACT_ATOMS: atom_id res chain seq x y z
N MET A 1 -12.93 47.49 11.69
CA MET A 1 -12.87 46.02 11.77
C MET A 1 -11.81 45.56 12.78
N PHE A 2 -10.55 45.95 12.62
CA PHE A 2 -9.45 45.49 13.49
C PHE A 2 -9.65 45.82 14.97
N GLU A 3 -10.09 47.02 15.33
CA GLU A 3 -10.36 47.41 16.71
C GLU A 3 -11.49 46.63 17.38
N LEU A 4 -12.47 46.16 16.59
CA LEU A 4 -13.53 45.26 17.09
C LEU A 4 -12.98 43.87 17.42
N ILE A 5 -12.14 43.32 16.56
CA ILE A 5 -11.47 42.03 16.79
C ILE A 5 -10.62 42.13 18.07
N LYS A 6 -9.82 43.19 18.21
CA LYS A 6 -8.99 43.43 19.38
C LYS A 6 -9.81 43.56 20.69
N LYS A 7 -10.96 44.25 20.62
CA LYS A 7 -11.90 44.36 21.75
C LYS A 7 -12.41 42.97 22.17
N ASP A 8 -12.90 42.16 21.22
CA ASP A 8 -13.48 40.87 21.51
C ASP A 8 -12.43 39.89 22.05
N LEU A 9 -11.23 39.82 21.45
CA LEU A 9 -10.10 39.04 21.97
C LEU A 9 -9.71 39.47 23.40
N LYS A 10 -9.59 40.76 23.62
CA LYS A 10 -9.27 41.28 24.95
C LYS A 10 -10.35 40.91 25.97
N GLY A 11 -11.63 41.05 25.62
CA GLY A 11 -12.77 40.66 26.46
C GLY A 11 -12.75 39.16 26.79
N PHE A 12 -12.39 38.29 25.83
CA PHE A 12 -12.28 36.86 26.05
C PHE A 12 -11.13 36.53 27.06
N PHE A 13 -9.95 37.10 26.88
CA PHE A 13 -8.79 36.82 27.74
C PHE A 13 -8.85 37.54 29.12
N THR A 14 -9.75 38.47 29.32
CA THR A 14 -10.01 39.04 30.66
C THR A 14 -10.97 38.20 31.48
N SER A 15 -11.68 37.23 30.85
CA SER A 15 -12.60 36.33 31.51
C SER A 15 -11.96 34.97 31.84
N LEU A 16 -12.16 34.45 33.04
CA LEU A 16 -11.68 33.13 33.47
C LEU A 16 -12.26 32.01 32.58
N SER A 17 -13.49 32.19 32.11
CA SER A 17 -14.16 31.19 31.23
C SER A 17 -13.42 30.94 29.93
N GLY A 18 -12.75 31.92 29.33
CA GLY A 18 -11.98 31.75 28.12
C GLY A 18 -10.80 30.80 28.29
N TYR A 19 -10.08 30.93 29.37
CA TYR A 19 -8.95 30.06 29.70
C TYR A 19 -9.43 28.61 29.98
N ILE A 20 -10.53 28.47 30.75
CA ILE A 20 -11.09 27.14 31.08
C ILE A 20 -11.44 26.36 29.83
N ILE A 21 -12.06 26.99 28.81
CA ILE A 21 -12.44 26.36 27.56
C ILE A 21 -11.21 25.84 26.79
N LEU A 22 -10.16 26.66 26.67
CA LEU A 22 -8.91 26.27 25.99
C LEU A 22 -8.17 25.15 26.72
N VAL A 23 -8.07 25.26 28.05
CA VAL A 23 -7.44 24.23 28.90
C VAL A 23 -8.19 22.91 28.82
N PHE A 24 -9.54 22.93 28.83
CA PHE A 24 -10.36 21.74 28.70
C PHE A 24 -10.08 21.02 27.38
N PHE A 25 -10.00 21.75 26.26
CA PHE A 25 -9.69 21.17 24.96
C PHE A 25 -8.33 20.47 24.95
N LEU A 26 -7.29 21.16 25.43
CA LEU A 26 -5.94 20.59 25.46
C LEU A 26 -5.81 19.41 26.44
N LEU A 27 -6.52 19.47 27.58
CA LEU A 27 -6.59 18.36 28.53
C LEU A 27 -7.31 17.15 27.92
N ALA A 28 -8.47 17.36 27.32
CA ALA A 28 -9.24 16.28 26.70
C ALA A 28 -8.42 15.62 25.57
N THR A 29 -7.85 16.40 24.66
CA THR A 29 -7.02 15.85 23.59
C THR A 29 -5.80 15.12 24.13
N GLY A 30 -5.07 15.70 25.08
CA GLY A 30 -3.90 15.04 25.70
C GLY A 30 -4.26 13.73 26.43
N LEU A 31 -5.39 13.71 27.13
CA LEU A 31 -5.85 12.53 27.86
C LEU A 31 -6.25 11.38 26.93
N PHE A 32 -7.09 11.65 25.94
CA PHE A 32 -7.57 10.63 25.01
C PHE A 32 -6.46 10.11 24.08
N LEU A 33 -5.53 10.97 23.65
CA LEU A 33 -4.48 10.58 22.72
C LEU A 33 -3.32 9.82 23.40
N TRP A 34 -3.05 10.10 24.69
CA TRP A 34 -1.83 9.60 25.34
C TRP A 34 -2.06 8.71 26.55
N VAL A 35 -3.20 8.83 27.24
CA VAL A 35 -3.41 8.18 28.54
C VAL A 35 -4.54 7.17 28.52
N VAL A 36 -5.73 7.55 28.03
CA VAL A 36 -6.92 6.68 28.05
C VAL A 36 -6.79 5.60 26.99
N PRO A 37 -6.85 4.30 27.35
CA PRO A 37 -6.86 3.22 26.39
C PRO A 37 -8.06 3.31 25.43
N GLY A 38 -7.86 2.96 24.16
CA GLY A 38 -8.93 2.93 23.18
C GLY A 38 -8.50 3.38 21.78
N ILE A 39 -9.48 3.56 20.89
CA ILE A 39 -9.27 3.83 19.45
C ILE A 39 -8.49 5.12 19.15
N TYR A 40 -8.47 6.08 20.09
CA TYR A 40 -7.73 7.34 19.94
C TYR A 40 -6.33 7.30 20.55
N ASN A 41 -5.95 6.22 21.23
CA ASN A 41 -4.67 6.14 21.93
C ASN A 41 -3.52 5.88 20.96
N ILE A 42 -2.65 6.88 20.75
CA ILE A 42 -1.51 6.80 19.82
C ILE A 42 -0.47 5.77 20.26
N PRO A 43 -0.01 5.71 21.54
CA PRO A 43 0.90 4.68 22.00
C PRO A 43 0.40 3.23 21.78
N GLU A 44 -0.90 2.99 21.91
CA GLU A 44 -1.48 1.65 21.72
C GLU A 44 -1.61 1.27 20.25
N SER A 45 -1.84 2.24 19.36
CA SER A 45 -1.90 1.99 17.92
C SER A 45 -0.55 1.51 17.35
N GLY A 46 0.58 1.85 18.00
CA GLY A 46 1.93 1.55 17.53
C GLY A 46 2.36 2.32 16.28
N MET A 47 1.51 3.25 15.78
CA MET A 47 1.77 4.05 14.58
C MET A 47 2.14 5.49 14.96
N ALA A 48 3.11 6.05 14.25
CA ALA A 48 3.49 7.45 14.37
C ALA A 48 2.59 8.33 13.49
N ASP A 49 1.26 8.29 13.74
CA ASP A 49 0.23 8.98 12.98
C ASP A 49 -0.65 9.83 13.91
N LEU A 50 -1.08 10.99 13.42
CA LEU A 50 -1.99 11.92 14.10
C LEU A 50 -3.46 11.75 13.67
N GLN A 51 -3.80 10.76 12.89
CA GLN A 51 -5.19 10.49 12.50
C GLN A 51 -6.16 10.42 13.70
N PRO A 52 -5.79 9.80 14.86
CA PRO A 52 -6.62 9.82 16.05
C PRO A 52 -6.97 11.21 16.55
N PHE A 53 -6.02 12.17 16.48
CA PHE A 53 -6.27 13.57 16.85
C PHE A 53 -7.26 14.24 15.90
N PHE A 54 -7.08 14.06 14.57
CA PHE A 54 -7.96 14.67 13.57
C PHE A 54 -9.35 14.04 13.52
N SER A 55 -9.52 12.83 14.05
CA SER A 55 -10.84 12.21 14.25
C SER A 55 -11.53 12.67 15.55
N LEU A 56 -10.75 12.95 16.62
CA LEU A 56 -11.26 13.39 17.91
C LEU A 56 -11.58 14.90 17.93
N ALA A 57 -10.74 15.73 17.31
CA ALA A 57 -10.84 17.18 17.35
C ALA A 57 -12.20 17.73 16.83
N PRO A 58 -12.79 17.23 15.72
CA PRO A 58 -14.13 17.65 15.28
C PRO A 58 -15.20 17.48 16.35
N ILE A 59 -15.17 16.34 17.08
CA ILE A 59 -16.15 16.01 18.13
C ILE A 59 -16.01 16.99 19.31
N LEU A 60 -14.76 17.28 19.73
CA LEU A 60 -14.52 18.24 20.79
C LEU A 60 -14.93 19.66 20.38
N TYR A 61 -14.75 20.01 19.11
CA TYR A 61 -15.12 21.33 18.56
C TYR A 61 -16.62 21.52 18.47
N LEU A 62 -17.44 20.47 18.44
CA LEU A 62 -18.91 20.59 18.56
C LEU A 62 -19.33 21.28 19.86
N PHE A 63 -18.53 21.18 20.91
CA PHE A 63 -18.80 21.84 22.20
C PHE A 63 -17.97 23.13 22.37
N LEU A 64 -16.69 23.07 21.99
CA LEU A 64 -15.75 24.16 22.22
C LEU A 64 -16.09 25.41 21.39
N VAL A 65 -16.32 25.24 20.08
CA VAL A 65 -16.59 26.39 19.19
C VAL A 65 -17.89 27.10 19.52
N PRO A 66 -19.03 26.41 19.77
CA PRO A 66 -20.24 27.04 20.31
C PRO A 66 -20.00 27.83 21.60
N ALA A 67 -19.20 27.27 22.53
CA ALA A 67 -18.88 27.95 23.79
C ALA A 67 -18.04 29.22 23.59
N LEU A 68 -17.15 29.23 22.58
CA LEU A 68 -16.37 30.43 22.21
C LEU A 68 -17.23 31.50 21.54
N CYS A 69 -18.20 31.08 20.71
CA CYS A 69 -19.00 32.00 19.89
C CYS A 69 -20.27 32.49 20.59
N MET A 70 -20.74 31.81 21.62
CA MET A 70 -22.05 32.09 22.24
C MET A 70 -22.22 33.56 22.71
N ARG A 71 -21.15 34.22 23.12
CA ARG A 71 -21.18 35.58 23.66
C ARG A 71 -20.97 36.69 22.62
N LEU A 72 -20.54 36.35 21.41
CA LEU A 72 -20.09 37.35 20.43
C LEU A 72 -21.14 38.41 20.06
N PHE A 73 -22.41 38.02 19.93
CA PHE A 73 -23.54 38.92 19.70
C PHE A 73 -24.55 38.92 20.82
N SER A 74 -24.83 37.76 21.44
CA SER A 74 -25.91 37.64 22.44
C SER A 74 -25.66 38.50 23.68
N GLU A 75 -24.42 38.63 24.12
CA GLU A 75 -24.05 39.50 25.27
C GLU A 75 -24.21 40.99 24.94
N GLU A 76 -23.81 41.41 23.73
CA GLU A 76 -24.01 42.80 23.27
C GLU A 76 -25.50 43.14 23.06
N LYS A 77 -26.31 42.17 22.59
CA LYS A 77 -27.78 42.33 22.54
C LYS A 77 -28.38 42.48 23.92
N ARG A 78 -28.01 41.58 24.82
CA ARG A 78 -28.52 41.61 26.21
C ARG A 78 -28.15 42.88 26.94
N ALA A 79 -26.96 43.42 26.68
CA ALA A 79 -26.45 44.67 27.26
C ALA A 79 -26.98 45.95 26.58
N GLY A 80 -27.72 45.85 25.46
CA GLY A 80 -28.21 46.97 24.69
C GLY A 80 -27.08 47.72 23.91
N THR A 81 -25.87 47.22 23.90
CA THR A 81 -24.70 47.88 23.27
C THR A 81 -24.61 47.63 21.76
N LEU A 82 -25.33 46.66 21.25
CA LEU A 82 -25.36 46.34 19.83
C LEU A 82 -25.98 47.48 19.00
N GLU A 83 -27.03 48.12 19.50
CA GLU A 83 -27.69 49.26 18.82
C GLU A 83 -26.72 50.42 18.66
N LEU A 84 -25.91 50.72 19.69
CA LEU A 84 -24.87 51.71 19.63
C LEU A 84 -23.75 51.38 18.61
N LEU A 85 -23.49 50.09 18.39
CA LEU A 85 -22.52 49.67 17.42
C LEU A 85 -23.06 49.79 15.99
N LEU A 86 -24.34 49.52 15.78
CA LEU A 86 -25.02 49.61 14.46
C LEU A 86 -25.26 51.05 14.02
N THR A 87 -25.28 52.06 14.92
CA THR A 87 -25.39 53.50 14.58
C THR A 87 -24.03 54.13 14.22
N ARG A 88 -22.91 53.44 14.45
CA ARG A 88 -21.59 53.90 14.02
C ARG A 88 -21.44 53.83 12.50
N PRO A 89 -20.54 54.63 11.88
CA PRO A 89 -20.28 54.65 10.46
C PRO A 89 -19.45 53.41 10.04
N VAL A 90 -19.94 52.21 10.38
CA VAL A 90 -19.33 50.91 10.05
C VAL A 90 -20.41 50.05 9.36
N SER A 91 -20.09 49.46 8.23
CA SER A 91 -21.05 48.59 7.54
C SER A 91 -21.34 47.34 8.39
N VAL A 92 -22.61 46.90 8.34
CA VAL A 92 -23.06 45.67 9.03
C VAL A 92 -22.17 44.44 8.67
N SER A 93 -21.82 44.32 7.40
CA SER A 93 -20.92 43.25 6.92
C SER A 93 -19.56 43.29 7.65
N ASN A 94 -18.99 44.46 7.85
CA ASN A 94 -17.71 44.61 8.58
C ASN A 94 -17.82 44.24 10.06
N ILE A 95 -18.98 44.48 10.68
CA ILE A 95 -19.24 44.07 12.08
C ILE A 95 -19.32 42.55 12.14
N VAL A 96 -20.11 41.92 11.26
CA VAL A 96 -20.25 40.43 11.20
C VAL A 96 -18.92 39.78 10.93
N LEU A 97 -18.16 40.26 9.95
CA LEU A 97 -16.83 39.73 9.62
C LEU A 97 -15.85 39.95 10.80
N ALA A 98 -15.91 41.05 11.54
CA ALA A 98 -15.08 41.24 12.72
C ALA A 98 -15.38 40.19 13.80
N LYS A 99 -16.66 39.91 14.07
CA LYS A 99 -17.07 38.87 15.04
C LYS A 99 -16.67 37.46 14.58
N TYR A 100 -16.85 37.16 13.27
CA TYR A 100 -16.43 35.90 12.69
C TYR A 100 -14.91 35.69 12.83
N PHE A 101 -14.09 36.69 12.46
CA PHE A 101 -12.64 36.56 12.58
C PHE A 101 -12.18 36.56 14.05
N SER A 102 -12.90 37.22 14.98
CA SER A 102 -12.63 37.10 16.41
C SER A 102 -12.81 35.64 16.88
N GLY A 103 -13.93 35.00 16.52
CA GLY A 103 -14.16 33.60 16.83
C GLY A 103 -13.12 32.65 16.19
N LEU A 104 -12.80 32.86 14.91
CA LEU A 104 -11.82 32.06 14.18
C LEU A 104 -10.42 32.15 14.80
N LEU A 105 -9.97 33.36 15.18
CA LEU A 105 -8.69 33.58 15.86
C LEU A 105 -8.62 32.83 17.20
N LEU A 106 -9.72 32.82 17.97
CA LEU A 106 -9.76 32.08 19.24
C LEU A 106 -9.61 30.56 19.02
N VAL A 107 -10.23 30.02 17.96
CA VAL A 107 -10.07 28.61 17.61
C VAL A 107 -8.64 28.33 17.12
N LEU A 108 -8.06 29.18 16.28
CA LEU A 108 -6.66 29.04 15.84
C LEU A 108 -5.68 29.06 17.03
N LEU A 109 -5.95 29.85 18.06
CA LEU A 109 -5.18 29.85 19.30
C LEU A 109 -5.31 28.52 20.08
N SER A 110 -6.44 27.82 19.96
CA SER A 110 -6.59 26.47 20.56
C SER A 110 -5.81 25.39 19.79
N ILE A 111 -5.66 25.55 18.46
CA ILE A 111 -4.91 24.63 17.60
C ILE A 111 -3.39 24.78 17.81
N LEU A 112 -2.90 25.99 18.06
CA LEU A 112 -1.47 26.31 18.07
C LEU A 112 -0.63 25.43 19.03
N PRO A 113 -1.07 25.13 20.28
CA PRO A 113 -0.32 24.21 21.15
C PRO A 113 -0.30 22.75 20.64
N THR A 114 -1.28 22.31 19.85
CA THR A 114 -1.32 20.93 19.33
C THR A 114 -0.23 20.64 18.30
N ILE A 115 0.46 21.68 17.77
CA ILE A 115 1.65 21.53 16.91
C ILE A 115 2.79 20.77 17.64
N LEU A 116 2.75 20.70 18.97
CA LEU A 116 3.68 19.88 19.73
C LEU A 116 3.46 18.36 19.56
N TYR A 117 2.25 17.94 19.15
CA TYR A 117 1.97 16.51 18.92
C TYR A 117 2.79 15.91 17.76
N PRO A 118 2.82 16.51 16.54
CA PRO A 118 3.72 16.01 15.49
C PRO A 118 5.20 16.05 15.89
N VAL A 119 5.63 17.03 16.68
CA VAL A 119 7.01 17.10 17.19
C VAL A 119 7.30 15.91 18.11
N SER A 120 6.42 15.59 19.05
CA SER A 120 6.60 14.44 19.93
C SER A 120 6.60 13.11 19.18
N LEU A 121 5.71 12.95 18.18
CA LEU A 121 5.70 11.76 17.32
C LEU A 121 6.98 11.61 16.50
N SER A 122 7.54 12.70 16.00
CA SER A 122 8.82 12.69 15.30
C SER A 122 9.96 12.15 16.17
N PHE A 123 9.98 12.44 17.47
CA PHE A 123 10.97 11.88 18.40
C PHE A 123 10.72 10.41 18.74
N LEU A 124 9.46 9.99 18.78
CA LEU A 124 9.04 8.62 19.11
C LEU A 124 9.01 7.67 17.90
N SER A 125 9.13 8.18 16.67
CA SER A 125 9.11 7.38 15.45
C SER A 125 10.39 6.58 15.24
N GLN A 126 10.29 5.45 14.51
CA GLN A 126 11.40 4.62 14.11
C GLN A 126 11.43 4.46 12.57
N PRO A 127 12.49 4.96 11.89
CA PRO A 127 13.59 5.79 12.41
C PRO A 127 13.10 7.15 12.91
N THR A 128 13.87 7.77 13.81
CA THR A 128 13.53 9.10 14.38
C THR A 128 13.35 10.12 13.25
N GLY A 129 12.25 10.89 13.27
CA GLY A 129 11.88 11.83 12.21
C GLY A 129 10.98 11.25 11.12
N SER A 130 10.69 9.95 11.15
CA SER A 130 9.82 9.28 10.17
C SER A 130 8.34 9.52 10.50
N ILE A 131 7.78 10.61 9.97
CA ILE A 131 6.36 10.99 10.07
C ILE A 131 5.86 11.54 8.73
N ASP A 132 4.59 11.40 8.46
CA ASP A 132 3.95 12.01 7.27
C ASP A 132 3.70 13.51 7.50
N THR A 133 4.72 14.33 7.30
CA THR A 133 4.62 15.78 7.49
C THR A 133 3.62 16.42 6.55
N GLY A 134 3.55 15.95 5.30
CA GLY A 134 2.60 16.45 4.30
C GLY A 134 1.16 16.14 4.66
N GLY A 135 0.87 14.90 5.03
CA GLY A 135 -0.44 14.47 5.50
C GLY A 135 -0.90 15.26 6.74
N ILE A 136 -0.01 15.46 7.71
CA ILE A 136 -0.29 16.25 8.92
C ILE A 136 -0.64 17.70 8.58
N ILE A 137 0.10 18.36 7.69
CA ILE A 137 -0.18 19.75 7.27
C ILE A 137 -1.55 19.84 6.60
N GLY A 138 -1.85 18.92 5.67
CA GLY A 138 -3.15 18.85 5.01
C GLY A 138 -4.30 18.65 5.99
N SER A 139 -4.11 17.81 7.00
CA SER A 139 -5.08 17.54 8.06
C SER A 139 -5.35 18.77 8.94
N TYR A 140 -4.32 19.55 9.30
CA TYR A 140 -4.50 20.83 10.00
C TYR A 140 -5.27 21.84 9.15
N ILE A 141 -5.02 21.91 7.83
CA ILE A 141 -5.79 22.77 6.92
C ILE A 141 -7.27 22.35 6.93
N GLY A 142 -7.57 21.06 6.86
CA GLY A 142 -8.92 20.54 6.98
C GLY A 142 -9.60 20.92 8.30
N LEU A 143 -8.89 20.80 9.42
CA LEU A 143 -9.39 21.15 10.74
C LEU A 143 -9.70 22.65 10.86
N ILE A 144 -8.91 23.50 10.23
CA ILE A 144 -9.15 24.95 10.16
C ILE A 144 -10.43 25.25 9.36
N PHE A 145 -10.64 24.62 8.20
CA PHE A 145 -11.86 24.81 7.41
C PHE A 145 -13.10 24.32 8.15
N LEU A 146 -13.03 23.15 8.78
CA LEU A 146 -14.13 22.62 9.61
C LEU A 146 -14.47 23.58 10.74
N SER A 147 -13.48 24.04 11.50
CA SER A 147 -13.68 24.98 12.59
C SER A 147 -14.24 26.32 12.11
N ALA A 148 -13.85 26.77 10.92
CA ALA A 148 -14.35 28.01 10.32
C ALA A 148 -15.86 27.93 10.02
N ILE A 149 -16.40 26.78 9.59
CA ILE A 149 -17.86 26.56 9.46
C ILE A 149 -18.52 26.60 10.85
N TYR A 150 -17.97 25.89 11.85
CA TYR A 150 -18.53 25.90 13.18
C TYR A 150 -18.57 27.30 13.80
N VAL A 151 -17.53 28.12 13.57
CA VAL A 151 -17.52 29.52 13.97
C VAL A 151 -18.60 30.31 13.22
N ALA A 152 -18.78 30.13 11.91
CA ALA A 152 -19.77 30.84 11.13
C ALA A 152 -21.22 30.49 11.62
N ALA A 153 -21.49 29.21 11.88
CA ALA A 153 -22.73 28.74 12.47
C ALA A 153 -22.94 29.29 13.90
N GLY A 154 -21.87 29.30 14.72
CA GLY A 154 -21.90 29.85 16.07
C GLY A 154 -22.16 31.33 16.11
N VAL A 155 -21.59 32.12 15.19
CA VAL A 155 -21.85 33.56 15.05
C VAL A 155 -23.30 33.80 14.65
N TRP A 156 -23.85 33.01 13.71
CA TRP A 156 -25.27 33.10 13.31
C TRP A 156 -26.20 32.75 14.48
N ALA A 157 -25.91 31.70 15.24
CA ALA A 157 -26.65 31.31 16.41
C ALA A 157 -26.63 32.41 17.50
N SER A 158 -25.46 32.99 17.79
CA SER A 158 -25.28 34.08 18.74
C SER A 158 -26.04 35.36 18.30
N ALA A 159 -26.09 35.62 16.98
CA ALA A 159 -26.88 36.71 16.43
C ALA A 159 -28.40 36.44 16.46
N SER A 160 -28.84 35.21 16.68
CA SER A 160 -30.26 34.82 16.64
C SER A 160 -30.99 35.02 17.97
N THR A 161 -30.28 35.08 19.09
CA THR A 161 -30.86 35.17 20.45
C THR A 161 -30.04 36.14 21.29
N ASP A 162 -30.63 36.68 22.37
CA ASP A 162 -30.02 37.51 23.40
C ASP A 162 -29.53 36.67 24.60
N ASN A 163 -29.89 35.39 24.66
CA ASN A 163 -29.46 34.47 25.72
C ASN A 163 -28.26 33.64 25.27
N PRO A 164 -27.05 33.80 25.90
CA PRO A 164 -25.88 33.05 25.53
C PRO A 164 -26.02 31.52 25.64
N ILE A 165 -26.81 31.01 26.57
CA ILE A 165 -27.02 29.56 26.75
C ILE A 165 -27.82 29.02 25.56
N VAL A 166 -28.88 29.74 25.14
CA VAL A 166 -29.67 29.35 23.96
C VAL A 166 -28.81 29.44 22.70
N ALA A 167 -27.97 30.45 22.60
CA ALA A 167 -27.00 30.60 21.49
C ALA A 167 -26.03 29.40 21.44
N PHE A 168 -25.51 28.96 22.59
CA PHE A 168 -24.65 27.80 22.71
C PHE A 168 -25.36 26.52 22.23
N LEU A 169 -26.53 26.22 22.75
CA LEU A 169 -27.32 25.03 22.38
C LEU A 169 -27.67 25.03 20.89
N LEU A 170 -28.12 26.18 20.36
CA LEU A 170 -28.46 26.31 18.96
C LEU A 170 -27.24 26.08 18.05
N ALA A 171 -26.09 26.67 18.40
CA ALA A 171 -24.83 26.47 17.67
C ALA A 171 -24.37 25.00 17.70
N MET A 172 -24.47 24.36 18.86
CA MET A 172 -24.08 22.97 19.06
C MET A 172 -24.94 22.02 18.20
N ILE A 173 -26.28 22.15 18.29
CA ILE A 173 -27.21 21.35 17.50
C ILE A 173 -26.97 21.55 16.00
N LEU A 174 -26.80 22.80 15.57
CA LEU A 174 -26.57 23.12 14.17
C LEU A 174 -25.26 22.52 13.65
N SER A 175 -24.17 22.65 14.41
CA SER A 175 -22.88 22.07 14.08
C SER A 175 -22.93 20.54 14.06
N PHE A 176 -23.64 19.91 14.98
CA PHE A 176 -23.85 18.46 15.01
C PHE A 176 -24.66 17.98 13.79
N LEU A 177 -25.75 18.67 13.43
CA LEU A 177 -26.55 18.32 12.25
C LEU A 177 -25.73 18.45 10.95
N LEU A 178 -24.91 19.49 10.84
CA LEU A 178 -24.05 19.68 9.68
C LEU A 178 -22.92 18.65 9.60
N TYR A 179 -22.38 18.21 10.74
CA TYR A 179 -21.27 17.26 10.79
C TYR A 179 -21.72 15.81 10.64
N ALA A 180 -22.66 15.34 11.46
CA ALA A 180 -23.06 13.95 11.54
C ALA A 180 -24.52 13.71 11.09
N GLY A 181 -25.37 14.74 11.05
CA GLY A 181 -26.80 14.57 10.74
C GLY A 181 -27.07 14.02 9.35
N PHE A 182 -26.28 14.43 8.35
CA PHE A 182 -26.40 13.93 6.98
C PHE A 182 -25.91 12.49 6.84
N ASP A 183 -24.90 12.08 7.61
CA ASP A 183 -24.42 10.69 7.62
C ASP A 183 -25.52 9.78 8.19
N PHE A 184 -26.14 10.14 9.33
CA PHE A 184 -27.27 9.41 9.89
C PHE A 184 -28.49 9.34 8.96
N MET A 185 -28.77 10.42 8.20
CA MET A 185 -29.84 10.41 7.21
C MET A 185 -29.53 9.48 6.04
N GLY A 186 -28.25 9.40 5.63
CA GLY A 186 -27.80 8.52 4.56
C GLY A 186 -27.93 7.02 4.91
N ASP A 187 -27.90 6.67 6.20
CA ASP A 187 -28.01 5.28 6.66
C ASP A 187 -29.47 4.78 6.80
N ILE A 188 -30.45 5.65 6.53
CA ILE A 188 -31.87 5.28 6.54
C ILE A 188 -32.23 4.56 5.24
N ASN A 189 -32.61 3.29 5.29
CA ASN A 189 -32.95 2.44 4.15
C ASN A 189 -33.96 3.06 3.17
N SER A 190 -34.93 3.84 3.66
CA SER A 190 -35.93 4.52 2.82
C SER A 190 -35.36 5.65 1.97
N LEU A 191 -34.14 6.11 2.22
CA LEU A 191 -33.48 7.22 1.52
C LEU A 191 -32.30 6.76 0.64
N GLU A 192 -32.16 5.46 0.42
CA GLU A 192 -31.06 4.86 -0.33
C GLU A 192 -30.88 5.48 -1.74
N GLY A 193 -31.97 5.78 -2.45
CA GLY A 193 -31.92 6.41 -3.76
C GLY A 193 -31.30 7.82 -3.81
N ILE A 194 -31.25 8.52 -2.67
CA ILE A 194 -30.69 9.88 -2.57
C ILE A 194 -29.49 9.95 -1.61
N ARG A 195 -29.03 8.81 -1.11
CA ARG A 195 -27.96 8.67 -0.12
C ARG A 195 -26.72 9.51 -0.49
N ASN A 196 -26.21 9.36 -1.72
CA ASN A 196 -25.01 10.05 -2.15
C ASN A 196 -25.15 11.58 -2.16
N TYR A 197 -26.35 12.10 -2.45
CA TYR A 197 -26.61 13.53 -2.40
C TYR A 197 -26.70 14.03 -0.95
N LEU A 198 -27.25 13.25 -0.05
CA LEU A 198 -27.31 13.57 1.38
C LEU A 198 -25.92 13.61 2.01
N LEU A 199 -25.10 12.58 1.77
CA LEU A 199 -23.73 12.52 2.25
C LEU A 199 -22.90 13.70 1.75
N TYR A 200 -23.08 14.11 0.47
CA TYR A 200 -22.37 15.26 -0.11
C TYR A 200 -22.70 16.59 0.57
N LEU A 201 -23.85 16.72 1.24
CA LEU A 201 -24.21 17.92 2.00
C LEU A 201 -23.57 17.94 3.41
N GLY A 202 -23.05 16.81 3.89
CA GLY A 202 -22.42 16.67 5.20
C GLY A 202 -20.99 17.25 5.22
N ILE A 203 -20.64 17.92 6.32
CA ILE A 203 -19.26 18.42 6.53
C ILE A 203 -18.28 17.24 6.59
N ASN A 204 -18.67 16.13 7.23
CA ASN A 204 -17.81 14.98 7.43
C ASN A 204 -17.33 14.39 6.11
N TYR A 205 -18.20 14.32 5.09
CA TYR A 205 -17.85 13.83 3.75
C TYR A 205 -16.67 14.59 3.12
N HIS A 206 -16.61 15.92 3.31
CA HIS A 206 -15.55 16.78 2.77
C HIS A 206 -14.35 16.89 3.71
N TYR A 207 -14.58 16.75 5.02
CA TYR A 207 -13.52 16.83 6.01
C TYR A 207 -12.64 15.56 6.04
N GLU A 208 -13.24 14.39 5.89
CA GLU A 208 -12.54 13.10 6.03
C GLU A 208 -11.34 12.95 5.06
N PRO A 209 -11.43 13.28 3.76
CA PRO A 209 -10.27 13.29 2.88
C PRO A 209 -9.21 14.30 3.32
N MET A 210 -9.62 15.50 3.73
CA MET A 210 -8.70 16.54 4.20
C MET A 210 -7.99 16.15 5.50
N SER A 211 -8.67 15.43 6.41
CA SER A 211 -8.08 14.92 7.65
C SER A 211 -6.98 13.88 7.42
N ARG A 212 -6.79 13.42 6.18
CA ARG A 212 -5.74 12.49 5.74
C ARG A 212 -4.70 13.15 4.83
N GLY A 213 -4.78 14.45 4.64
CA GLY A 213 -3.85 15.21 3.80
C GLY A 213 -4.21 15.30 2.33
N VAL A 214 -5.46 15.00 1.97
CA VAL A 214 -5.96 15.13 0.60
C VAL A 214 -6.90 16.32 0.49
N ILE A 215 -6.56 17.27 -0.36
CA ILE A 215 -7.33 18.51 -0.55
C ILE A 215 -7.88 18.52 -1.96
N ALA A 216 -9.21 18.45 -2.11
CA ALA A 216 -9.86 18.64 -3.40
C ALA A 216 -10.43 20.06 -3.52
N LEU A 217 -10.47 20.58 -4.74
CA LEU A 217 -11.06 21.88 -5.01
C LEU A 217 -12.54 21.92 -4.66
N SER A 218 -13.27 20.81 -4.86
CA SER A 218 -14.64 20.64 -4.45
C SER A 218 -14.85 20.84 -2.94
N ASP A 219 -13.92 20.32 -2.12
CA ASP A 219 -14.02 20.40 -0.67
C ASP A 219 -13.82 21.83 -0.19
N ILE A 220 -12.79 22.53 -0.70
CA ILE A 220 -12.56 23.94 -0.40
C ILE A 220 -13.77 24.78 -0.82
N THR A 221 -14.33 24.53 -2.01
CA THR A 221 -15.50 25.26 -2.51
C THR A 221 -16.71 25.06 -1.62
N TYR A 222 -16.93 23.83 -1.15
CA TYR A 222 -18.00 23.51 -0.20
C TYR A 222 -17.81 24.28 1.12
N PHE A 223 -16.63 24.19 1.76
CA PHE A 223 -16.35 24.88 3.01
C PHE A 223 -16.57 26.39 2.89
N VAL A 224 -16.02 27.00 1.87
CA VAL A 224 -16.19 28.45 1.61
C VAL A 224 -17.66 28.80 1.38
N SER A 225 -18.39 27.98 0.63
CA SER A 225 -19.81 28.20 0.35
C SER A 225 -20.65 28.23 1.62
N VAL A 226 -20.43 27.25 2.52
CA VAL A 226 -21.18 27.16 3.80
C VAL A 226 -20.82 28.34 4.72
N ILE A 227 -19.52 28.72 4.78
CA ILE A 227 -19.09 29.90 5.55
C ILE A 227 -19.79 31.18 5.04
N VAL A 228 -19.75 31.41 3.73
CA VAL A 228 -20.39 32.57 3.10
C VAL A 228 -21.89 32.59 3.36
N LEU A 229 -22.58 31.44 3.29
CA LEU A 229 -23.97 31.31 3.60
C LEU A 229 -24.31 31.80 5.02
N PHE A 230 -23.59 31.29 6.03
CA PHE A 230 -23.85 31.68 7.44
C PHE A 230 -23.51 33.14 7.73
N ILE A 231 -22.42 33.68 7.16
CA ILE A 231 -22.07 35.10 7.27
C ILE A 231 -23.14 35.98 6.63
N PHE A 232 -23.65 35.58 5.45
CA PHE A 232 -24.73 36.30 4.79
C PHE A 232 -26.03 36.24 5.59
N LEU A 233 -26.45 35.07 6.09
CA LEU A 233 -27.63 34.93 6.94
C LEU A 233 -27.52 35.75 8.22
N THR A 234 -26.32 35.87 8.80
CA THR A 234 -26.05 36.72 9.96
C THR A 234 -26.21 38.20 9.61
N SER A 235 -25.58 38.64 8.50
CA SER A 235 -25.64 40.04 8.04
C SER A 235 -27.09 40.48 7.72
N ARG A 236 -27.90 39.58 7.17
CA ARG A 236 -29.29 39.88 6.83
C ARG A 236 -30.19 40.13 8.06
N LYS A 237 -29.87 39.53 9.22
CA LYS A 237 -30.60 39.81 10.47
C LYS A 237 -30.56 41.28 10.88
N PHE A 238 -29.50 41.99 10.48
CA PHE A 238 -29.27 43.38 10.84
C PHE A 238 -29.47 44.36 9.66
N ASN A 239 -29.61 43.83 8.40
CA ASN A 239 -29.82 44.65 7.21
C ASN A 239 -30.75 43.95 6.20
N HIS A 240 -32.03 44.36 6.18
CA HIS A 240 -33.04 43.77 5.30
C HIS A 240 -32.89 44.13 3.79
N LYS A 241 -32.00 45.06 3.40
CA LYS A 241 -31.77 45.49 2.02
C LYS A 241 -30.79 44.60 1.23
N SER A 242 -30.37 43.47 1.76
CA SER A 242 -29.45 42.56 1.07
C SER A 242 -30.19 41.63 0.10
N TRP A 243 -29.45 41.01 -0.82
CA TRP A 243 -29.93 40.08 -1.86
C TRP A 243 -30.89 39.03 -1.30
N HIS A 244 -31.77 38.51 -2.17
CA HIS A 244 -32.68 37.43 -1.78
C HIS A 244 -31.85 36.19 -1.37
N PRO A 245 -32.15 35.53 -0.22
CA PRO A 245 -31.36 34.38 0.21
C PRO A 245 -31.44 33.23 -0.78
N VAL A 246 -32.54 33.08 -1.47
CA VAL A 246 -32.74 32.06 -2.51
C VAL A 246 -31.75 32.20 -3.66
N THR A 247 -31.50 33.45 -4.13
CA THR A 247 -30.54 33.68 -5.22
C THR A 247 -29.11 33.33 -4.81
N LEU A 248 -28.71 33.64 -3.55
CA LEU A 248 -27.40 33.24 -3.06
C LEU A 248 -27.30 31.73 -2.93
N VAL A 249 -28.30 31.05 -2.36
CA VAL A 249 -28.30 29.58 -2.21
C VAL A 249 -28.22 28.93 -3.60
N CYS A 250 -29.02 29.34 -4.57
CA CYS A 250 -28.95 28.84 -5.95
C CYS A 250 -27.55 29.04 -6.57
N PHE A 251 -26.93 30.20 -6.35
CA PHE A 251 -25.59 30.51 -6.85
C PHE A 251 -24.52 29.62 -6.19
N LEU A 252 -24.58 29.39 -4.86
CA LEU A 252 -23.66 28.50 -4.14
C LEU A 252 -23.82 27.03 -4.56
N ILE A 253 -25.07 26.56 -4.76
CA ILE A 253 -25.32 25.22 -5.29
C ILE A 253 -24.71 25.08 -6.69
N LEU A 254 -24.88 26.07 -7.57
CA LEU A 254 -24.34 26.07 -8.94
C LEU A 254 -22.79 25.97 -8.90
N ILE A 255 -22.13 26.78 -8.07
CA ILE A 255 -20.66 26.74 -7.93
C ILE A 255 -20.19 25.37 -7.43
N ASN A 256 -20.86 24.80 -6.44
CA ASN A 256 -20.52 23.45 -5.93
C ASN A 256 -20.75 22.38 -6.99
N ALA A 257 -21.82 22.45 -7.77
CA ALA A 257 -22.09 21.53 -8.88
C ALA A 257 -21.06 21.64 -10.02
N ILE A 258 -20.53 22.82 -10.29
CA ILE A 258 -19.43 23.01 -11.26
C ILE A 258 -18.12 22.47 -10.68
N SER A 259 -17.82 22.80 -9.41
CA SER A 259 -16.60 22.35 -8.75
C SER A 259 -16.53 20.83 -8.59
N SER A 260 -17.67 20.16 -8.37
CA SER A 260 -17.72 18.69 -8.26
C SER A 260 -17.38 17.97 -9.58
N LYS A 261 -17.56 18.65 -10.73
CA LYS A 261 -17.17 18.13 -12.04
C LYS A 261 -15.70 18.38 -12.38
N THR A 262 -15.04 19.32 -11.70
CA THR A 262 -13.62 19.63 -11.92
C THR A 262 -12.77 18.76 -10.98
N TYR A 263 -12.09 17.74 -11.54
CA TYR A 263 -11.27 16.81 -10.78
C TYR A 263 -9.88 17.40 -10.50
N ILE A 264 -9.81 18.39 -9.60
CA ILE A 264 -8.54 18.93 -9.09
C ILE A 264 -8.39 18.44 -7.65
N LYS A 265 -7.51 17.47 -7.46
CA LYS A 265 -7.20 16.85 -6.17
C LYS A 265 -5.70 16.97 -5.92
N LEU A 266 -5.32 17.50 -4.78
CA LEU A 266 -3.95 17.64 -4.33
C LEU A 266 -3.72 16.70 -3.15
N ASP A 267 -2.96 15.65 -3.39
CA ASP A 267 -2.47 14.76 -2.35
C ASP A 267 -1.14 15.31 -1.82
N ILE A 268 -1.16 15.82 -0.59
CA ILE A 268 0.01 16.46 0.06
C ILE A 268 0.82 15.42 0.84
N THR A 269 0.32 14.18 0.99
CA THR A 269 1.05 13.13 1.71
C THR A 269 2.43 12.89 1.07
N ASN A 270 3.43 12.57 1.89
CA ASN A 270 4.79 12.36 1.40
C ASN A 270 4.86 11.27 0.32
N ASP A 271 4.06 10.21 0.46
CA ASP A 271 4.08 9.03 -0.42
C ASP A 271 2.99 9.09 -1.50
N LYS A 272 2.19 10.19 -1.55
CA LYS A 272 1.01 10.32 -2.43
C LYS A 272 0.08 9.12 -2.39
N ARG A 273 -0.12 8.54 -1.20
CA ARG A 273 -0.84 7.28 -0.97
C ARG A 273 -2.33 7.31 -1.33
N TYR A 274 -2.92 8.48 -1.47
CA TYR A 274 -4.33 8.68 -1.81
C TYR A 274 -4.55 9.16 -3.24
N SER A 275 -3.51 9.14 -4.08
CA SER A 275 -3.63 9.44 -5.50
C SER A 275 -3.36 8.20 -6.34
N LEU A 276 -4.26 7.89 -7.26
CA LEU A 276 -4.06 6.81 -8.21
C LEU A 276 -2.91 7.14 -9.15
N SER A 277 -2.17 6.13 -9.54
CA SER A 277 -1.10 6.25 -10.53
C SER A 277 -1.65 6.65 -11.90
N ASP A 278 -0.79 7.22 -12.73
CA ASP A 278 -1.17 7.62 -14.08
C ASP A 278 -1.56 6.39 -14.94
N ASN A 279 -0.90 5.26 -14.73
CA ASN A 279 -1.22 4.00 -15.42
C ASN A 279 -2.61 3.49 -15.05
N THR A 280 -2.96 3.50 -13.75
CA THR A 280 -4.31 3.15 -13.29
C THR A 280 -5.36 4.09 -13.87
N ARG A 281 -5.07 5.40 -13.90
CA ARG A 281 -6.00 6.40 -14.48
C ARG A 281 -6.22 6.18 -15.96
N GLN A 282 -5.17 5.94 -16.75
CA GLN A 282 -5.27 5.68 -18.18
C GLN A 282 -6.07 4.40 -18.45
N LEU A 283 -5.82 3.34 -17.69
CA LEU A 283 -6.60 2.09 -17.80
C LEU A 283 -8.08 2.34 -17.55
N LEU A 284 -8.41 3.05 -16.46
CA LEU A 284 -9.79 3.36 -16.10
C LEU A 284 -10.47 4.25 -17.15
N GLN A 285 -9.81 5.28 -17.65
CA GLN A 285 -10.36 6.17 -18.69
C GLN A 285 -10.68 5.42 -19.99
N ASN A 286 -9.85 4.43 -20.33
CA ASN A 286 -10.01 3.60 -21.53
C ASN A 286 -10.93 2.39 -21.31
N LEU A 287 -11.54 2.25 -20.12
CA LEU A 287 -12.42 1.15 -19.79
C LEU A 287 -13.69 1.20 -20.66
N GLY A 288 -13.77 0.30 -21.66
CA GLY A 288 -14.91 0.26 -22.62
C GLY A 288 -16.10 -0.60 -22.15
N ARG A 289 -15.97 -1.33 -21.04
CA ARG A 289 -16.92 -2.34 -20.55
C ARG A 289 -17.37 -2.02 -19.12
N THR A 290 -18.50 -2.62 -18.71
CA THR A 290 -18.90 -2.63 -17.30
C THR A 290 -18.26 -3.83 -16.61
N ILE A 291 -17.65 -3.61 -15.46
CA ILE A 291 -17.00 -4.63 -14.66
C ILE A 291 -17.73 -4.75 -13.34
N HIS A 292 -17.98 -5.98 -12.92
CA HIS A 292 -18.60 -6.33 -11.65
C HIS A 292 -17.52 -6.87 -10.70
N ILE A 293 -17.65 -6.51 -9.43
CA ILE A 293 -16.69 -6.88 -8.38
C ILE A 293 -17.45 -7.34 -7.16
N ASP A 294 -17.35 -8.63 -6.84
CA ASP A 294 -17.95 -9.21 -5.64
C ASP A 294 -16.88 -9.36 -4.57
N ILE A 295 -17.06 -8.67 -3.45
CA ILE A 295 -16.10 -8.62 -2.34
C ILE A 295 -16.60 -9.52 -1.22
N PHE A 296 -15.88 -10.62 -0.93
CA PHE A 296 -16.25 -11.58 0.12
C PHE A 296 -15.66 -11.25 1.49
N LEU A 297 -14.90 -10.16 1.58
CA LEU A 297 -14.42 -9.60 2.85
C LEU A 297 -15.53 -8.73 3.44
N ALA A 298 -16.59 -9.35 4.00
CA ALA A 298 -17.76 -8.70 4.54
C ALA A 298 -18.21 -9.32 5.86
N GLY A 299 -19.17 -8.70 6.54
CA GLY A 299 -19.73 -9.17 7.80
C GLY A 299 -18.94 -8.73 9.03
N ASN A 300 -18.99 -9.54 10.10
CA ASN A 300 -18.38 -9.20 11.37
C ASN A 300 -16.87 -9.50 11.39
N LEU A 301 -16.07 -8.56 10.89
CA LEU A 301 -14.65 -8.69 10.71
C LEU A 301 -13.84 -8.25 11.93
N PRO A 302 -12.64 -8.84 12.17
CA PRO A 302 -11.65 -8.30 13.10
C PRO A 302 -11.21 -6.88 12.72
N PRO A 303 -10.78 -6.02 13.67
CA PRO A 303 -10.43 -4.62 13.39
C PRO A 303 -9.43 -4.42 12.25
N GLY A 304 -8.45 -5.31 12.13
CA GLY A 304 -7.47 -5.25 11.04
C GLY A 304 -8.09 -5.53 9.67
N LEU A 305 -8.92 -6.57 9.54
CA LEU A 305 -9.61 -6.89 8.29
C LEU A 305 -10.69 -5.87 7.93
N GLN A 306 -11.30 -5.20 8.94
CA GLN A 306 -12.17 -4.04 8.70
C GLN A 306 -11.43 -2.89 8.02
N LYS A 307 -10.18 -2.61 8.45
CA LYS A 307 -9.34 -1.61 7.78
C LYS A 307 -9.07 -1.98 6.32
N LEU A 308 -8.80 -3.25 6.05
CA LEU A 308 -8.57 -3.73 4.69
C LEU A 308 -9.84 -3.61 3.83
N GLN A 309 -11.00 -4.03 4.36
CA GLN A 309 -12.30 -3.87 3.69
C GLN A 309 -12.56 -2.40 3.35
N TYR A 310 -12.38 -1.52 4.33
CA TYR A 310 -12.57 -0.09 4.15
C TYR A 310 -11.63 0.52 3.10
N ALA A 311 -10.36 0.12 3.12
CA ALA A 311 -9.39 0.56 2.10
C ALA A 311 -9.78 0.07 0.69
N THR A 312 -10.26 -1.17 0.58
CA THR A 312 -10.71 -1.76 -0.69
C THR A 312 -11.92 -1.02 -1.25
N THR A 313 -12.95 -0.82 -0.43
CA THR A 313 -14.18 -0.10 -0.86
C THR A 313 -13.88 1.33 -1.26
N ARG A 314 -13.03 2.02 -0.51
CA ARG A 314 -12.59 3.39 -0.84
C ARG A 314 -11.84 3.46 -2.18
N MET A 315 -10.98 2.51 -2.46
CA MET A 315 -10.27 2.49 -3.74
C MET A 315 -11.23 2.24 -4.89
N LEU A 316 -12.21 1.37 -4.72
CA LEU A 316 -13.25 1.12 -5.72
C LEU A 316 -14.19 2.32 -5.91
N GLU A 317 -14.50 3.07 -4.86
CA GLU A 317 -15.19 4.36 -4.98
C GLU A 317 -14.40 5.36 -5.82
N GLU A 318 -13.08 5.44 -5.63
CA GLU A 318 -12.21 6.29 -6.44
C GLU A 318 -12.18 5.82 -7.91
N PHE A 319 -12.15 4.51 -8.16
CA PHE A 319 -12.28 3.96 -9.52
C PHE A 319 -13.63 4.33 -10.15
N ASN A 320 -14.74 4.18 -9.40
CA ASN A 320 -16.07 4.53 -9.89
C ASN A 320 -16.25 6.03 -10.13
N ARG A 321 -15.56 6.90 -9.38
CA ARG A 321 -15.54 8.35 -9.65
C ARG A 321 -14.90 8.69 -11.01
N LEU A 322 -13.85 7.96 -11.40
CA LEU A 322 -13.19 8.15 -12.71
C LEU A 322 -13.96 7.50 -13.86
N THR A 323 -14.76 6.48 -13.56
CA THR A 323 -15.53 5.68 -14.52
C THR A 323 -16.99 5.54 -14.09
N PRO A 324 -17.79 6.61 -14.07
CA PRO A 324 -19.14 6.55 -13.51
C PRO A 324 -19.99 5.42 -14.12
N GLY A 325 -20.44 4.49 -13.27
CA GLY A 325 -21.31 3.38 -13.64
C GLY A 325 -20.65 2.21 -14.38
N ARG A 326 -19.34 2.26 -14.67
CA ARG A 326 -18.60 1.17 -15.34
C ARG A 326 -17.95 0.19 -14.36
N VAL A 327 -17.61 0.62 -13.16
CA VAL A 327 -17.14 -0.27 -12.09
C VAL A 327 -18.24 -0.38 -11.05
N ARG A 328 -18.81 -1.57 -10.90
CA ARG A 328 -19.86 -1.88 -9.91
C ARG A 328 -19.31 -2.87 -8.92
N TYR A 329 -19.51 -2.64 -7.63
CA TYR A 329 -19.05 -3.58 -6.61
C TYR A 329 -20.17 -3.85 -5.60
N GLU A 330 -20.13 -5.06 -5.05
CA GLU A 330 -21.05 -5.53 -4.00
C GLU A 330 -20.25 -6.21 -2.88
N LEU A 331 -20.70 -6.03 -1.65
CA LEU A 331 -20.15 -6.71 -0.48
C LEU A 331 -21.03 -7.91 -0.18
N ILE A 332 -20.47 -9.11 -0.26
CA ILE A 332 -21.17 -10.37 -0.03
C ILE A 332 -20.61 -11.03 1.23
N ASP A 333 -21.45 -11.19 2.25
CA ASP A 333 -21.08 -11.96 3.44
C ASP A 333 -21.46 -13.43 3.25
N PRO A 334 -20.50 -14.36 3.11
CA PRO A 334 -20.80 -15.79 3.02
C PRO A 334 -21.47 -16.36 4.30
N ALA A 335 -21.38 -15.63 5.41
CA ALA A 335 -22.02 -16.05 6.67
C ALA A 335 -23.53 -15.82 6.68
N ASP A 336 -24.04 -14.86 5.92
CA ASP A 336 -25.46 -14.50 5.84
C ASP A 336 -26.29 -15.52 5.04
N ILE A 337 -25.63 -16.40 4.27
CA ILE A 337 -26.29 -17.47 3.52
C ILE A 337 -26.86 -18.51 4.49
N LYS A 338 -28.17 -18.61 4.56
CA LYS A 338 -28.89 -19.49 5.50
C LYS A 338 -28.95 -20.95 5.03
N ASP A 339 -28.92 -21.19 3.71
CA ASP A 339 -28.89 -22.54 3.16
C ASP A 339 -27.47 -23.13 3.26
N LEU A 340 -27.38 -24.25 3.98
CA LEU A 340 -26.11 -24.95 4.21
C LEU A 340 -25.50 -25.50 2.90
N ASN A 341 -26.36 -25.85 1.91
CA ASN A 341 -25.92 -26.37 0.62
C ASN A 341 -25.36 -25.23 -0.25
N GLU A 342 -26.06 -24.11 -0.32
CA GLU A 342 -25.57 -22.91 -1.02
C GLU A 342 -24.25 -22.41 -0.42
N LYS A 343 -24.15 -22.37 0.92
CA LYS A 343 -22.93 -22.01 1.61
C LYS A 343 -21.76 -22.94 1.27
N LYS A 344 -21.99 -24.25 1.25
CA LYS A 344 -20.96 -25.23 0.86
C LYS A 344 -20.56 -25.08 -0.62
N GLN A 345 -21.53 -24.83 -1.49
CA GLN A 345 -21.27 -24.61 -2.93
C GLN A 345 -20.45 -23.34 -3.13
N LEU A 346 -20.82 -22.22 -2.49
CA LEU A 346 -20.06 -20.98 -2.57
C LEU A 346 -18.64 -21.15 -2.00
N THR A 347 -18.49 -21.82 -0.87
CA THR A 347 -17.16 -22.08 -0.26
C THR A 347 -16.29 -22.89 -1.21
N LYS A 348 -16.84 -23.94 -1.83
CA LYS A 348 -16.14 -24.77 -2.83
C LYS A 348 -15.77 -23.95 -4.06
N TYR A 349 -16.71 -23.15 -4.56
CA TYR A 349 -16.51 -22.28 -5.73
C TYR A 349 -15.39 -21.27 -5.49
N LEU A 350 -15.37 -20.58 -4.33
CA LEU A 350 -14.32 -19.63 -3.97
C LEU A 350 -12.94 -20.31 -3.83
N TRP A 351 -12.93 -21.52 -3.23
CA TRP A 351 -11.71 -22.31 -3.10
C TRP A 351 -11.14 -22.71 -4.48
N GLU A 352 -11.98 -23.23 -5.38
CA GLU A 352 -11.58 -23.62 -6.72
C GLU A 352 -11.07 -22.44 -7.55
N ARG A 353 -11.50 -21.21 -7.22
CA ARG A 353 -11.01 -19.95 -7.83
C ARG A 353 -9.77 -19.38 -7.15
N GLY A 354 -9.24 -20.07 -6.14
CA GLY A 354 -8.01 -19.69 -5.44
C GLY A 354 -8.19 -18.62 -4.34
N ILE A 355 -9.43 -18.29 -3.94
CA ILE A 355 -9.68 -17.45 -2.76
C ILE A 355 -9.53 -18.32 -1.51
N GLN A 356 -8.46 -18.09 -0.76
CA GLN A 356 -8.13 -18.91 0.39
C GLN A 356 -8.95 -18.52 1.62
N PRO A 357 -9.65 -19.47 2.27
CA PRO A 357 -10.34 -19.21 3.52
C PRO A 357 -9.35 -19.03 4.68
N VAL A 358 -9.72 -18.16 5.60
CA VAL A 358 -8.95 -17.90 6.81
C VAL A 358 -9.80 -18.26 8.03
N ASN A 359 -9.28 -19.12 8.87
CA ASN A 359 -9.91 -19.45 10.14
C ASN A 359 -9.61 -18.38 11.18
N TYR A 360 -10.64 -17.73 11.68
CA TYR A 360 -10.55 -16.77 12.76
C TYR A 360 -11.25 -17.29 14.01
N ASN A 361 -10.53 -17.37 15.12
CA ASN A 361 -11.07 -17.75 16.42
C ASN A 361 -11.53 -16.49 17.15
N ARG A 362 -12.83 -16.36 17.40
CA ARG A 362 -13.41 -15.27 18.17
C ARG A 362 -13.84 -15.79 19.55
N THR A 363 -13.45 -15.05 20.58
CA THR A 363 -14.04 -15.23 21.92
C THR A 363 -15.34 -14.41 21.97
N THR A 364 -16.48 -15.07 22.10
CA THR A 364 -17.78 -14.43 22.34
C THR A 364 -17.86 -13.92 23.77
N GLU A 365 -18.80 -13.01 24.05
CA GLU A 365 -19.08 -12.47 25.41
C GLU A 365 -19.33 -13.57 26.44
N ASP A 366 -19.75 -14.76 26.00
CA ASP A 366 -19.97 -15.96 26.81
C ASP A 366 -18.70 -16.86 26.96
N GLU A 367 -17.49 -16.35 26.69
CA GLU A 367 -16.21 -17.09 26.71
C GLU A 367 -16.14 -18.35 25.83
N ARG A 368 -17.03 -18.49 24.86
CA ARG A 368 -17.00 -19.58 23.90
C ARG A 368 -16.13 -19.21 22.70
N LEU A 369 -15.20 -20.07 22.36
CA LEU A 369 -14.42 -19.98 21.11
C LEU A 369 -15.32 -20.36 19.94
N GLN A 370 -15.70 -19.37 19.13
CA GLN A 370 -16.42 -19.59 17.89
C GLN A 370 -15.45 -19.46 16.73
N GLN A 371 -15.33 -20.52 15.93
CA GLN A 371 -14.53 -20.53 14.73
C GLN A 371 -15.35 -19.94 13.57
N GLN A 372 -14.86 -18.84 13.00
CA GLN A 372 -15.44 -18.20 11.83
C GLN A 372 -14.49 -18.37 10.64
N ILE A 373 -15.03 -18.82 9.52
CA ILE A 373 -14.29 -18.90 8.25
C ILE A 373 -14.54 -17.61 7.49
N LEU A 374 -13.48 -16.87 7.20
CA LEU A 374 -13.50 -15.63 6.44
C LEU A 374 -12.88 -15.86 5.06
N PHE A 375 -13.39 -15.18 4.04
CA PHE A 375 -12.86 -15.20 2.67
C PHE A 375 -12.34 -13.80 2.30
N PRO A 376 -11.08 -13.48 2.62
CA PRO A 376 -10.52 -12.15 2.34
C PRO A 376 -10.11 -12.02 0.89
N GLY A 377 -11.07 -12.09 -0.01
CA GLY A 377 -10.87 -12.02 -1.46
C GLY A 377 -12.02 -11.35 -2.18
N MET A 378 -11.86 -11.21 -3.48
CA MET A 378 -12.88 -10.69 -4.38
C MET A 378 -12.83 -11.38 -5.73
N LEU A 379 -13.95 -11.39 -6.44
CA LEU A 379 -14.07 -11.79 -7.83
C LEU A 379 -14.32 -10.55 -8.67
N VAL A 380 -13.53 -10.38 -9.71
CA VAL A 380 -13.68 -9.31 -10.70
C VAL A 380 -14.05 -9.96 -12.01
N TYR A 381 -15.18 -9.58 -12.61
CA TYR A 381 -15.68 -10.26 -13.79
C TYR A 381 -16.41 -9.33 -14.76
N ASP A 382 -16.42 -9.73 -16.02
CA ASP A 382 -17.29 -9.20 -17.07
C ASP A 382 -18.12 -10.37 -17.68
N ASP A 383 -18.84 -10.13 -18.77
CA ASP A 383 -19.67 -11.16 -19.43
C ASP A 383 -18.88 -12.37 -19.96
N ALA A 384 -17.55 -12.26 -20.12
CA ALA A 384 -16.70 -13.25 -20.77
C ALA A 384 -15.61 -13.83 -19.87
N THR A 385 -15.11 -13.08 -18.90
CA THR A 385 -13.92 -13.43 -18.11
C THR A 385 -14.12 -13.13 -16.64
N GLU A 386 -13.47 -13.94 -15.80
CA GLU A 386 -13.49 -13.80 -14.36
C GLU A 386 -12.06 -13.92 -13.82
N VAL A 387 -11.71 -13.07 -12.87
CA VAL A 387 -10.40 -13.04 -12.19
C VAL A 387 -10.62 -12.95 -10.68
N SER A 388 -10.00 -13.86 -9.95
CA SER A 388 -9.99 -13.84 -8.48
C SER A 388 -8.82 -13.05 -7.94
N VAL A 389 -9.03 -12.35 -6.84
CA VAL A 389 -7.99 -11.58 -6.14
C VAL A 389 -8.05 -11.85 -4.64
N ASN A 390 -6.94 -12.31 -4.08
CA ASN A 390 -6.77 -12.41 -2.63
C ASN A 390 -6.36 -11.05 -2.07
N LEU A 391 -7.23 -10.45 -1.27
CA LEU A 391 -7.00 -9.14 -0.65
C LEU A 391 -6.02 -9.22 0.51
N TRP A 392 -6.06 -10.28 1.31
CA TRP A 392 -5.16 -10.46 2.44
C TRP A 392 -3.92 -11.25 2.05
N LYS A 393 -2.78 -10.60 2.13
CA LYS A 393 -1.45 -11.19 1.91
C LYS A 393 -0.87 -11.61 3.27
N ASN A 394 -0.99 -12.89 3.60
CA ASN A 394 -0.43 -13.43 4.83
C ASN A 394 1.01 -13.89 4.59
N LEU A 395 1.97 -13.01 4.83
CA LEU A 395 3.39 -13.30 4.67
C LEU A 395 3.95 -13.90 5.97
N PRO A 396 4.49 -15.12 5.96
CA PRO A 396 5.10 -15.74 7.12
C PRO A 396 6.24 -14.89 7.72
N GLY A 397 6.32 -14.86 9.05
CA GLY A 397 7.35 -14.10 9.77
C GLY A 397 7.02 -12.61 9.98
N ARG A 398 5.91 -12.11 9.43
CA ARG A 398 5.40 -10.77 9.71
C ARG A 398 4.23 -10.82 10.71
N GLY A 399 4.10 -9.77 11.51
CA GLY A 399 2.95 -9.61 12.39
C GLY A 399 1.64 -9.40 11.62
N ALA A 400 0.49 -9.69 12.25
CA ALA A 400 -0.82 -9.52 11.62
C ALA A 400 -1.05 -8.10 11.10
N ASP A 401 -0.66 -7.08 11.86
CA ASP A 401 -0.79 -5.67 11.46
C ASP A 401 0.11 -5.31 10.27
N GLU A 402 1.32 -5.87 10.19
CA GLU A 402 2.23 -5.67 9.06
C GLU A 402 1.66 -6.30 7.78
N ASN A 403 1.06 -7.49 7.89
CA ASN A 403 0.41 -8.17 6.77
C ASN A 403 -0.81 -7.39 6.26
N ILE A 404 -1.61 -6.81 7.15
CA ILE A 404 -2.75 -5.98 6.77
C ILE A 404 -2.28 -4.71 6.06
N ASN A 405 -1.27 -4.03 6.60
CA ASN A 405 -0.72 -2.83 5.99
C ASN A 405 -0.14 -3.13 4.60
N TYR A 406 0.62 -4.22 4.46
CA TYR A 406 1.13 -4.66 3.15
C TYR A 406 0.00 -4.99 2.17
N SER A 407 -1.08 -5.61 2.65
CA SER A 407 -2.26 -5.89 1.83
C SER A 407 -2.91 -4.61 1.32
N ILE A 408 -3.02 -3.58 2.18
CA ILE A 408 -3.55 -2.26 1.79
C ILE A 408 -2.63 -1.57 0.77
N GLU A 409 -1.31 -1.67 0.94
CA GLU A 409 -0.32 -1.12 0.00
C GLU A 409 -0.42 -1.74 -1.39
N SER A 410 -0.71 -3.03 -1.45
CA SER A 410 -0.81 -3.77 -2.71
C SER A 410 -2.14 -3.61 -3.44
N LEU A 411 -3.17 -3.00 -2.83
CA LEU A 411 -4.53 -2.94 -3.39
C LEU A 411 -4.60 -2.30 -4.78
N GLU A 412 -3.93 -1.17 -5.00
CA GLU A 412 -3.94 -0.50 -6.30
C GLU A 412 -3.38 -1.41 -7.39
N TYR A 413 -2.27 -2.10 -7.09
CA TYR A 413 -1.68 -3.05 -8.02
C TYR A 413 -2.62 -4.22 -8.30
N GLU A 414 -3.18 -4.85 -7.27
CA GLU A 414 -4.02 -6.04 -7.41
C GLU A 414 -5.30 -5.72 -8.20
N LEU A 415 -5.98 -4.62 -7.87
CA LEU A 415 -7.17 -4.16 -8.58
C LEU A 415 -6.87 -3.79 -10.03
N THR A 416 -5.82 -3.01 -10.25
CA THR A 416 -5.42 -2.59 -11.61
C THR A 416 -5.01 -3.79 -12.46
N ASN A 417 -4.30 -4.76 -11.87
CA ASN A 417 -3.92 -5.99 -12.55
C ASN A 417 -5.15 -6.84 -12.93
N ALA A 418 -6.12 -6.99 -12.02
CA ALA A 418 -7.36 -7.71 -12.32
C ALA A 418 -8.14 -7.04 -13.46
N LEU A 419 -8.30 -5.71 -13.40
CA LEU A 419 -8.94 -4.94 -14.48
C LEU A 419 -8.21 -5.11 -15.81
N ARG A 420 -6.89 -5.05 -15.82
CA ARG A 420 -6.06 -5.24 -17.00
C ARG A 420 -6.24 -6.63 -17.62
N LEU A 421 -6.31 -7.67 -16.77
CA LEU A 421 -6.49 -9.05 -17.23
C LEU A 421 -7.87 -9.24 -17.90
N ILE A 422 -8.91 -8.62 -17.37
CA ILE A 422 -10.26 -8.69 -17.93
C ILE A 422 -10.38 -7.87 -19.21
N THR A 423 -9.79 -6.70 -19.28
CA THR A 423 -9.91 -5.80 -20.43
C THR A 423 -9.04 -6.19 -21.62
N ARG A 424 -8.12 -7.12 -21.41
CA ARG A 424 -7.16 -7.55 -22.45
C ARG A 424 -7.85 -8.37 -23.53
N GLU A 425 -7.78 -7.94 -24.78
CA GLU A 425 -8.40 -8.65 -25.92
C GLU A 425 -7.67 -9.96 -26.26
N LYS A 426 -6.35 -10.01 -26.16
CA LYS A 426 -5.53 -11.20 -26.43
C LYS A 426 -4.45 -11.40 -25.39
N LYS A 427 -4.27 -12.63 -24.92
CA LYS A 427 -3.13 -12.99 -24.07
C LYS A 427 -1.83 -12.89 -24.89
N LYS A 428 -0.79 -12.30 -24.34
CA LYS A 428 0.56 -12.33 -24.91
C LYS A 428 1.08 -13.77 -24.88
N SER A 429 1.86 -14.16 -25.89
CA SER A 429 2.47 -15.49 -25.95
C SER A 429 3.86 -15.47 -25.34
N ILE A 430 4.15 -16.43 -24.49
CA ILE A 430 5.44 -16.72 -23.91
C ILE A 430 5.84 -18.17 -24.20
N ALA A 431 7.13 -18.44 -24.28
CA ALA A 431 7.59 -19.79 -24.58
C ALA A 431 8.68 -20.25 -23.61
N PHE A 432 8.60 -21.51 -23.20
CA PHE A 432 9.72 -22.23 -22.60
C PHE A 432 10.54 -22.88 -23.68
N LEU A 433 11.86 -22.66 -23.64
CA LEU A 433 12.80 -23.30 -24.56
C LEU A 433 13.05 -24.75 -24.13
N LEU A 434 13.13 -25.65 -25.11
CA LEU A 434 13.47 -27.05 -24.93
C LEU A 434 14.49 -27.46 -25.99
N GLY A 435 15.37 -28.41 -25.65
CA GLY A 435 16.32 -29.02 -26.59
C GLY A 435 17.78 -28.91 -26.16
N GLN A 436 18.09 -28.16 -25.09
CA GLN A 436 19.44 -28.06 -24.51
C GLN A 436 19.49 -28.63 -23.08
N GLY A 437 18.69 -29.67 -22.83
CA GLY A 437 18.64 -30.35 -21.53
C GLY A 437 17.97 -29.54 -20.43
N GLU A 438 17.03 -28.64 -20.79
CA GLU A 438 16.20 -27.87 -19.84
C GLU A 438 15.26 -28.80 -19.07
N TYR A 439 14.67 -28.26 -18.00
CA TYR A 439 13.71 -28.99 -17.17
C TYR A 439 12.50 -29.47 -17.95
N SER A 440 12.01 -30.65 -17.59
CA SER A 440 10.83 -31.27 -18.19
C SER A 440 9.55 -30.47 -17.88
N THR A 441 8.50 -30.73 -18.68
CA THR A 441 7.17 -30.12 -18.45
C THR A 441 6.59 -30.42 -17.08
N ASP A 442 6.91 -31.57 -16.47
CA ASP A 442 6.48 -31.93 -15.12
C ASP A 442 7.20 -31.07 -14.05
N GLU A 443 8.49 -30.82 -14.24
CA GLU A 443 9.30 -29.99 -13.34
C GLU A 443 8.97 -28.48 -13.46
N LEU A 444 8.31 -28.08 -14.54
CA LEU A 444 7.84 -26.72 -14.79
C LEU A 444 6.31 -26.60 -14.64
N ALA A 445 5.62 -27.67 -14.19
CA ALA A 445 4.16 -27.74 -14.21
C ALA A 445 3.50 -26.69 -13.29
N ASP A 446 4.05 -26.44 -12.11
CA ASP A 446 3.45 -25.49 -11.17
C ASP A 446 3.55 -24.03 -11.68
N ILE A 447 4.70 -23.64 -12.21
CA ILE A 447 4.87 -22.29 -12.76
C ILE A 447 4.09 -22.12 -14.08
N SER A 448 4.12 -23.11 -14.98
CA SER A 448 3.43 -23.04 -16.26
C SER A 448 1.90 -22.98 -16.07
N SER A 449 1.34 -23.78 -15.16
CA SER A 449 -0.09 -23.76 -14.83
C SER A 449 -0.54 -22.39 -14.30
N THR A 450 0.31 -21.74 -13.50
CA THR A 450 0.03 -20.39 -13.01
C THR A 450 0.12 -19.35 -14.13
N LEU A 451 1.10 -19.47 -15.01
CA LEU A 451 1.30 -18.51 -16.12
C LEU A 451 0.20 -18.60 -17.19
N VAL A 452 -0.44 -19.76 -17.38
CA VAL A 452 -1.58 -19.93 -18.31
C VAL A 452 -2.76 -19.01 -17.97
N HIS A 453 -2.93 -18.63 -16.71
CA HIS A 453 -3.95 -17.65 -16.33
C HIS A 453 -3.68 -16.25 -16.94
N TYR A 454 -2.41 -15.90 -17.15
CA TYR A 454 -1.97 -14.59 -17.61
C TYR A 454 -1.56 -14.55 -19.08
N TYR A 455 -1.01 -15.66 -19.61
CA TYR A 455 -0.33 -15.75 -20.90
C TYR A 455 -0.77 -16.98 -21.69
N LYS A 456 -0.53 -16.97 -22.99
CA LYS A 456 -0.47 -18.20 -23.78
C LYS A 456 0.93 -18.78 -23.59
N VAL A 457 1.01 -19.98 -23.04
CA VAL A 457 2.28 -20.65 -22.70
C VAL A 457 2.50 -21.79 -23.67
N ASP A 458 3.62 -21.76 -24.40
CA ASP A 458 4.03 -22.80 -25.32
C ASP A 458 5.41 -23.36 -24.90
N PHE A 459 5.70 -24.62 -25.26
CA PHE A 459 7.01 -25.25 -25.10
C PHE A 459 7.57 -25.49 -26.49
N ILE A 460 8.73 -24.91 -26.82
CA ILE A 460 9.25 -24.87 -28.19
C ILE A 460 10.75 -25.16 -28.23
N SER A 461 11.23 -25.67 -29.38
CA SER A 461 12.66 -25.78 -29.66
C SER A 461 13.20 -24.49 -30.31
N THR A 462 14.53 -24.34 -30.35
CA THR A 462 15.21 -23.23 -31.05
C THR A 462 14.85 -23.16 -32.52
N ASP A 463 14.70 -24.31 -33.18
CA ASP A 463 14.30 -24.34 -34.60
C ASP A 463 12.88 -23.80 -34.81
N THR A 464 11.93 -24.13 -33.92
CA THR A 464 10.57 -23.58 -33.95
C THR A 464 10.58 -22.07 -33.68
N LEU A 465 11.39 -21.62 -32.72
CA LEU A 465 11.59 -20.19 -32.45
C LEU A 465 12.13 -19.45 -33.68
N GLY A 466 13.11 -20.03 -34.39
CA GLY A 466 13.69 -19.44 -35.59
C GLY A 466 12.66 -19.20 -36.71
N LEU A 467 11.64 -20.06 -36.82
CA LEU A 467 10.56 -19.92 -37.79
C LEU A 467 9.57 -18.82 -37.39
N ASP A 468 9.34 -18.61 -36.08
CA ASP A 468 8.25 -17.77 -35.57
C ASP A 468 8.70 -16.75 -34.50
N LEU A 469 9.83 -16.07 -34.75
CA LEU A 469 10.43 -15.09 -33.80
C LEU A 469 9.47 -14.01 -33.30
N LYS A 470 8.48 -13.63 -34.09
CA LYS A 470 7.55 -12.55 -33.74
C LYS A 470 6.33 -13.01 -32.94
N ASN A 471 6.10 -14.31 -32.81
CA ASN A 471 4.92 -14.83 -32.14
C ASN A 471 5.04 -14.81 -30.61
N TYR A 472 6.25 -14.68 -30.10
CA TYR A 472 6.54 -14.72 -28.67
C TYR A 472 7.12 -13.41 -28.17
N GLU A 473 6.58 -12.90 -27.05
CA GLU A 473 7.09 -11.70 -26.36
C GLU A 473 8.28 -12.04 -25.48
N THR A 474 8.23 -13.18 -24.80
CA THR A 474 9.24 -13.58 -23.83
C THR A 474 9.59 -15.05 -23.98
N LEU A 475 10.88 -15.34 -24.00
CA LEU A 475 11.46 -16.66 -23.95
C LEU A 475 11.97 -16.96 -22.56
N ILE A 476 11.69 -18.15 -22.04
CA ILE A 476 12.13 -18.63 -20.74
C ILE A 476 13.08 -19.80 -20.97
N ILE A 477 14.31 -19.68 -20.48
CA ILE A 477 15.35 -20.72 -20.56
C ILE A 477 15.60 -21.20 -19.13
N ALA A 478 15.15 -22.43 -18.86
CA ALA A 478 15.02 -22.97 -17.52
C ALA A 478 15.95 -24.15 -17.26
N GLY A 479 17.09 -23.89 -16.64
CA GLY A 479 18.07 -24.92 -16.24
C GLY A 479 18.63 -25.74 -17.39
N PRO A 480 19.18 -25.14 -18.48
CA PRO A 480 19.84 -25.89 -19.54
C PRO A 480 21.04 -26.63 -18.98
N SER A 481 21.24 -27.88 -19.41
CA SER A 481 22.37 -28.73 -18.99
C SER A 481 23.30 -29.11 -20.15
N GLU A 482 22.89 -28.86 -21.39
CA GLU A 482 23.65 -29.14 -22.60
C GLU A 482 24.10 -27.86 -23.28
N LYS A 483 25.16 -27.96 -24.06
CA LYS A 483 25.78 -26.82 -24.76
C LYS A 483 24.91 -26.34 -25.92
N PHE A 484 24.70 -25.04 -26.00
CA PHE A 484 24.09 -24.39 -27.15
C PHE A 484 24.99 -24.44 -28.38
N SER A 485 24.43 -24.79 -29.54
CA SER A 485 25.12 -24.68 -30.79
C SER A 485 25.24 -23.21 -31.24
N GLU A 486 26.21 -22.92 -32.17
CA GLU A 486 26.30 -21.56 -32.72
C GLU A 486 25.05 -21.12 -33.49
N LYS A 487 24.27 -22.10 -34.02
CA LYS A 487 22.98 -21.85 -34.67
C LYS A 487 21.94 -21.43 -33.63
N ASP A 488 21.87 -22.13 -32.50
CA ASP A 488 20.89 -21.81 -31.41
C ASP A 488 21.19 -20.42 -30.84
N LYS A 489 22.47 -20.13 -30.57
CA LYS A 489 22.88 -18.78 -30.13
C LYS A 489 22.48 -17.70 -31.12
N TYR A 490 22.64 -17.95 -32.44
CA TYR A 490 22.20 -17.02 -33.46
C TYR A 490 20.72 -16.77 -33.46
N ILE A 491 19.88 -17.82 -33.30
CA ILE A 491 18.44 -17.72 -33.26
C ILE A 491 18.01 -16.90 -32.02
N ILE A 492 18.59 -17.20 -30.85
CA ILE A 492 18.32 -16.50 -29.59
C ILE A 492 18.75 -15.02 -29.70
N ASP A 493 19.94 -14.75 -30.25
CA ASP A 493 20.42 -13.39 -30.47
C ASP A 493 19.47 -12.59 -31.37
N GLN A 494 19.05 -13.18 -32.50
CA GLN A 494 18.09 -12.53 -33.40
C GLN A 494 16.69 -12.38 -32.83
N PHE A 495 16.28 -13.24 -31.89
CA PHE A 495 15.07 -13.05 -31.12
C PHE A 495 15.16 -11.75 -30.29
N VAL A 496 16.24 -11.53 -29.56
CA VAL A 496 16.48 -10.29 -28.79
C VAL A 496 16.58 -9.07 -29.73
N MET A 497 17.31 -9.20 -30.85
CA MET A 497 17.46 -8.10 -31.81
C MET A 497 16.13 -7.66 -32.44
N ASN A 498 15.15 -8.57 -32.54
CA ASN A 498 13.81 -8.27 -33.04
C ASN A 498 12.80 -7.85 -31.95
N GLY A 499 13.29 -7.53 -30.73
CA GLY A 499 12.48 -7.02 -29.62
C GLY A 499 12.02 -8.09 -28.63
N GLY A 500 12.37 -9.36 -28.84
CA GLY A 500 12.09 -10.44 -27.89
C GLY A 500 12.81 -10.24 -26.58
N ARG A 501 12.27 -10.76 -25.49
CA ARG A 501 12.78 -10.63 -24.13
C ARG A 501 13.07 -11.99 -23.53
N ILE A 502 14.07 -12.10 -22.68
CA ILE A 502 14.51 -13.41 -22.17
C ILE A 502 14.59 -13.41 -20.65
N LEU A 503 14.07 -14.47 -20.04
CA LEU A 503 14.36 -14.88 -18.69
C LEU A 503 15.33 -16.05 -18.71
N TRP A 504 16.55 -15.82 -18.23
CA TRP A 504 17.58 -16.83 -18.10
C TRP A 504 17.61 -17.34 -16.65
N CYS A 505 17.44 -18.65 -16.44
CA CYS A 505 17.69 -19.35 -15.19
C CYS A 505 18.77 -20.40 -15.47
N ILE A 506 20.03 -20.11 -15.12
CA ILE A 506 21.21 -20.81 -15.65
C ILE A 506 22.17 -21.16 -14.53
N ASP A 507 22.73 -22.38 -14.58
CA ASP A 507 23.81 -22.83 -13.74
C ASP A 507 25.10 -22.95 -14.57
N GLU A 508 26.18 -22.28 -14.14
CA GLU A 508 27.53 -22.46 -14.68
C GLU A 508 28.27 -23.64 -14.03
N VAL A 509 27.66 -24.20 -12.97
CA VAL A 509 28.24 -25.25 -12.17
C VAL A 509 27.21 -26.38 -11.99
N ASN A 510 27.61 -27.59 -12.32
CA ASN A 510 26.76 -28.76 -12.08
C ASN A 510 27.11 -29.42 -10.74
N VAL A 511 26.09 -29.68 -9.92
CA VAL A 511 26.16 -30.38 -8.65
C VAL A 511 25.17 -31.52 -8.65
N ASP A 512 25.68 -32.75 -8.65
CA ASP A 512 24.83 -33.92 -8.55
C ASP A 512 24.36 -34.13 -7.09
N HIS A 513 23.22 -33.53 -6.75
CA HIS A 513 22.64 -33.60 -5.42
C HIS A 513 22.23 -35.04 -5.03
N SER A 514 21.86 -35.89 -5.99
CA SER A 514 21.42 -37.26 -5.73
C SER A 514 22.53 -38.12 -5.10
N LYS A 515 23.79 -37.78 -5.36
CA LYS A 515 24.93 -38.45 -4.73
C LYS A 515 25.00 -38.21 -3.22
N LEU A 516 24.50 -37.11 -2.71
CA LEU A 516 24.48 -36.85 -1.27
C LEU A 516 23.49 -37.75 -0.49
N GLU A 517 22.56 -38.44 -1.20
CA GLU A 517 21.71 -39.45 -0.57
C GLU A 517 22.48 -40.76 -0.24
N THR A 518 23.53 -41.03 -1.01
CA THR A 518 24.32 -42.27 -0.88
C THR A 518 25.76 -42.06 -0.45
N MET A 519 26.29 -40.85 -0.65
CA MET A 519 27.66 -40.44 -0.32
C MET A 519 27.64 -39.19 0.55
N GLU A 520 28.60 -39.04 1.42
CA GLU A 520 28.72 -37.86 2.29
C GLU A 520 29.12 -36.58 1.50
N THR A 521 29.81 -36.77 0.36
CA THR A 521 30.38 -35.66 -0.42
C THR A 521 30.16 -35.84 -1.92
N THR A 522 29.75 -34.77 -2.58
CA THR A 522 29.74 -34.62 -4.03
C THR A 522 30.64 -33.45 -4.46
N TYR A 523 30.86 -33.26 -5.75
CA TYR A 523 31.69 -32.17 -6.26
C TYR A 523 30.90 -31.26 -7.16
N ALA A 524 31.09 -29.97 -6.95
CA ALA A 524 30.66 -28.92 -7.87
C ALA A 524 31.68 -28.78 -9.01
N ILE A 525 31.23 -28.96 -10.23
CA ILE A 525 32.11 -28.98 -11.44
C ILE A 525 31.60 -27.96 -12.43
N HIS A 526 32.49 -27.15 -13.00
CA HIS A 526 32.16 -26.22 -14.06
C HIS A 526 31.57 -26.94 -15.28
N SER A 527 30.42 -26.50 -15.75
CA SER A 527 29.70 -27.08 -16.89
C SER A 527 29.35 -25.96 -17.89
N PRO A 528 30.30 -25.58 -18.78
CA PRO A 528 30.09 -24.45 -19.68
C PRO A 528 29.01 -24.77 -20.72
N LEU A 529 28.05 -23.84 -20.88
CA LEU A 529 26.90 -23.96 -21.78
C LEU A 529 27.15 -23.39 -23.18
N ASN A 530 28.32 -22.80 -23.43
CA ASN A 530 28.69 -22.10 -24.69
C ASN A 530 27.82 -20.85 -24.99
N ILE A 531 27.32 -20.18 -23.93
CA ILE A 531 26.57 -18.91 -24.03
C ILE A 531 27.27 -17.75 -23.35
N GLU A 532 28.43 -17.99 -22.78
CA GLU A 532 29.22 -17.04 -21.99
C GLU A 532 29.60 -15.80 -22.81
N ASP A 533 29.95 -15.98 -24.08
CA ASP A 533 30.26 -14.91 -25.02
C ASP A 533 29.03 -14.05 -25.36
N LEU A 534 27.86 -14.68 -25.47
CA LEU A 534 26.58 -14.00 -25.71
C LEU A 534 26.18 -13.14 -24.49
N LEU A 535 26.21 -13.72 -23.27
CA LEU A 535 25.93 -12.98 -22.04
C LEU A 535 26.95 -11.86 -21.80
N PHE A 536 28.23 -12.13 -22.08
CA PHE A 536 29.27 -11.11 -21.99
C PHE A 536 29.01 -9.93 -22.94
N LYS A 537 28.57 -10.20 -24.17
CA LYS A 537 28.15 -9.16 -25.12
C LYS A 537 26.96 -8.34 -24.60
N TYR A 538 26.06 -8.96 -23.86
CA TYR A 538 24.92 -8.29 -23.21
C TYR A 538 25.28 -7.64 -21.87
N GLY A 539 26.57 -7.66 -21.50
CA GLY A 539 27.09 -6.91 -20.37
C GLY A 539 26.99 -7.61 -19.02
N VAL A 540 26.87 -8.95 -18.99
CA VAL A 540 26.83 -9.78 -17.81
C VAL A 540 27.74 -10.97 -17.93
N ARG A 541 28.39 -11.37 -16.84
CA ARG A 541 29.18 -12.58 -16.72
C ARG A 541 28.76 -13.38 -15.51
N ILE A 542 28.42 -14.66 -15.70
CA ILE A 542 28.24 -15.64 -14.64
C ILE A 542 29.60 -16.30 -14.39
N ASN A 543 29.99 -16.40 -13.13
CA ASN A 543 31.27 -16.99 -12.77
C ASN A 543 31.08 -18.48 -12.37
N PRO A 544 32.06 -19.37 -12.72
CA PRO A 544 32.01 -20.78 -12.33
C PRO A 544 32.46 -20.95 -10.88
N ASP A 545 31.65 -20.45 -9.94
CA ASP A 545 31.85 -20.53 -8.50
C ASP A 545 30.53 -20.94 -7.81
N ILE A 546 30.57 -21.26 -6.53
CA ILE A 546 29.39 -21.47 -5.71
C ILE A 546 29.32 -20.43 -4.60
N LEU A 547 28.18 -19.77 -4.50
CA LEU A 547 27.85 -18.88 -3.42
C LEU A 547 27.42 -19.69 -2.19
N ILE A 548 28.06 -19.48 -1.06
CA ILE A 548 27.61 -19.92 0.27
C ILE A 548 27.27 -18.69 1.11
N ASP A 549 26.23 -18.80 1.93
CA ASP A 549 25.74 -17.69 2.74
C ASP A 549 25.35 -18.15 4.14
N GLY A 550 25.66 -17.33 5.14
CA GLY A 550 25.21 -17.55 6.52
C GLY A 550 23.69 -17.44 6.69
N ASN A 551 23.02 -16.69 5.80
CA ASN A 551 21.57 -16.67 5.67
C ASN A 551 21.14 -17.75 4.66
N CYS A 552 20.83 -18.94 5.17
CA CYS A 552 20.59 -20.13 4.35
C CYS A 552 19.41 -20.96 4.87
N VAL A 553 18.99 -21.91 4.04
CA VAL A 553 17.98 -22.89 4.42
C VAL A 553 18.45 -23.73 5.59
N GLN A 554 17.53 -24.04 6.51
CA GLN A 554 17.77 -24.96 7.61
C GLN A 554 17.22 -26.33 7.24
N ILE A 555 18.04 -27.38 7.33
CA ILE A 555 17.62 -28.75 7.04
C ILE A 555 17.55 -29.58 8.33
N PRO A 556 16.56 -30.48 8.48
CA PRO A 556 16.48 -31.37 9.64
C PRO A 556 17.55 -32.45 9.56
N VAL A 557 18.34 -32.56 10.63
CA VAL A 557 19.40 -33.57 10.79
C VAL A 557 19.07 -34.41 12.00
N VAL A 558 19.23 -35.75 11.89
CA VAL A 558 19.04 -36.66 13.01
C VAL A 558 20.27 -36.57 13.94
N THR A 559 20.06 -36.07 15.16
CA THR A 559 21.11 -35.85 16.15
C THR A 559 21.15 -36.94 17.23
N GLY A 560 20.12 -37.79 17.29
CA GLY A 560 20.04 -38.87 18.28
C GLY A 560 18.74 -39.64 18.17
N THR A 561 18.57 -40.58 19.11
CA THR A 561 17.31 -41.34 19.28
C THR A 561 16.82 -41.19 20.72
N ARG A 562 15.58 -40.77 20.90
CA ARG A 562 14.92 -40.63 22.18
C ARG A 562 13.70 -41.54 22.25
N GLY A 563 13.76 -42.58 23.11
CA GLY A 563 12.63 -43.51 23.23
C GLY A 563 12.27 -44.31 21.98
N GLY A 564 13.26 -44.55 21.09
CA GLY A 564 13.03 -45.28 19.82
C GLY A 564 12.61 -44.41 18.62
N SER A 565 12.37 -43.14 18.84
CA SER A 565 12.08 -42.16 17.76
C SER A 565 13.31 -41.30 17.46
N PRO A 566 13.62 -40.99 16.21
CA PRO A 566 14.74 -40.12 15.85
C PRO A 566 14.50 -38.71 16.39
N GLU A 567 15.48 -38.15 17.08
CA GLU A 567 15.52 -36.76 17.51
C GLU A 567 16.19 -35.93 16.40
N THR A 568 15.46 -34.95 15.87
CA THR A 568 15.93 -34.10 14.78
C THR A 568 16.21 -32.69 15.29
N SER A 569 17.32 -32.10 14.85
CA SER A 569 17.61 -30.68 15.00
C SER A 569 17.80 -30.01 13.64
N LEU A 570 17.54 -28.69 13.57
CA LEU A 570 17.75 -27.92 12.34
C LEU A 570 19.21 -27.50 12.25
N ALA A 571 19.85 -27.76 11.11
CA ALA A 571 21.22 -27.37 10.79
C ALA A 571 21.28 -26.50 9.53
N PRO A 572 22.19 -25.51 9.48
CA PRO A 572 22.29 -24.61 8.34
C PRO A 572 22.89 -25.34 7.12
N TRP A 573 22.23 -25.22 5.95
CA TRP A 573 22.74 -25.70 4.68
C TRP A 573 23.25 -24.54 3.85
N TYR A 574 24.49 -24.15 4.01
CA TYR A 574 25.11 -22.95 3.42
C TYR A 574 25.08 -22.91 1.90
N PHE A 575 24.93 -24.05 1.21
CA PHE A 575 24.82 -24.16 -0.25
C PHE A 575 23.44 -23.83 -0.82
N SER A 576 22.43 -23.63 0.08
CA SER A 576 21.12 -23.11 -0.30
C SER A 576 20.88 -21.75 0.35
N PRO A 577 21.49 -20.69 -0.21
CA PRO A 577 21.37 -19.35 0.33
C PRO A 577 19.95 -18.78 0.18
N LEU A 578 19.50 -17.99 1.16
CA LEU A 578 18.25 -17.26 1.15
C LEU A 578 18.50 -15.80 0.79
N MET A 579 18.11 -15.41 -0.42
CA MET A 579 18.24 -14.04 -0.87
C MET A 579 17.13 -13.17 -0.28
N LEU A 580 17.51 -12.03 0.29
CA LEU A 580 16.57 -11.04 0.78
C LEU A 580 16.16 -10.12 -0.38
N PRO A 581 14.84 -10.00 -0.67
CA PRO A 581 14.35 -9.18 -1.75
C PRO A 581 14.68 -7.70 -1.55
N ASN A 582 15.07 -7.00 -2.61
CA ASN A 582 15.25 -5.55 -2.59
C ASN A 582 13.87 -4.86 -2.48
N LYS A 583 13.65 -4.14 -1.39
CA LYS A 583 12.35 -3.47 -1.10
C LYS A 583 12.03 -2.31 -2.05
N HIS A 584 13.01 -1.82 -2.80
CA HIS A 584 12.87 -0.64 -3.66
C HIS A 584 12.63 -0.96 -5.14
N HIS A 585 12.60 -2.24 -5.53
CA HIS A 585 12.39 -2.64 -6.91
C HIS A 585 11.05 -3.34 -7.10
N ALA A 586 10.31 -3.00 -8.16
CA ALA A 586 8.97 -3.52 -8.43
C ALA A 586 8.89 -5.06 -8.49
N ILE A 587 9.93 -5.71 -9.04
CA ILE A 587 9.99 -7.18 -9.13
C ILE A 587 10.07 -7.83 -7.75
N THR A 588 10.85 -7.24 -6.85
CA THR A 588 11.25 -7.86 -5.58
C THR A 588 10.54 -7.30 -4.36
N ASN A 589 9.83 -6.18 -4.50
CA ASN A 589 9.11 -5.56 -3.39
C ASN A 589 8.05 -6.50 -2.81
N GLY A 590 8.07 -6.66 -1.49
CA GLY A 590 7.08 -7.43 -0.72
C GLY A 590 7.15 -8.95 -0.89
N LEU A 591 8.21 -9.49 -1.50
CA LEU A 591 8.39 -10.93 -1.60
C LEU A 591 8.94 -11.53 -0.29
N LEU A 592 8.63 -12.82 -0.10
CA LEU A 592 9.31 -13.68 0.87
C LEU A 592 10.78 -13.87 0.48
N PRO A 593 11.64 -14.32 1.41
CA PRO A 593 12.99 -14.74 1.06
C PRO A 593 12.98 -15.75 -0.09
N ILE A 594 13.91 -15.61 -1.02
CA ILE A 594 14.00 -16.44 -2.21
C ILE A 594 15.10 -17.46 -1.99
N ARG A 595 14.76 -18.74 -2.09
CA ARG A 595 15.70 -19.85 -1.98
C ARG A 595 16.41 -20.04 -3.31
N LEU A 596 17.73 -20.13 -3.27
CA LEU A 596 18.58 -20.58 -4.35
C LEU A 596 19.31 -21.84 -3.93
N ASP A 597 19.68 -22.67 -4.90
CA ASP A 597 20.44 -23.90 -4.65
C ASP A 597 21.68 -23.91 -5.55
N TYR A 598 22.88 -23.88 -4.93
CA TYR A 598 24.18 -23.86 -5.63
C TYR A 598 24.41 -22.66 -6.55
N ALA A 599 23.82 -21.52 -6.24
CA ALA A 599 23.89 -20.32 -7.07
C ALA A 599 25.31 -19.85 -7.37
N ASN A 600 25.50 -19.27 -8.55
CA ASN A 600 26.76 -18.71 -8.99
C ASN A 600 26.79 -17.18 -8.80
N SER A 601 27.98 -16.57 -8.76
CA SER A 601 28.08 -15.12 -8.73
C SER A 601 27.93 -14.50 -10.14
N ILE A 602 27.31 -13.30 -10.20
CA ILE A 602 27.15 -12.52 -11.43
C ILE A 602 27.95 -11.23 -11.33
N ASP A 603 28.81 -11.00 -12.31
CA ASP A 603 29.47 -9.73 -12.52
C ASP A 603 28.71 -8.89 -13.56
N THR A 604 28.49 -7.62 -13.25
CA THR A 604 27.95 -6.64 -14.20
C THR A 604 29.10 -5.89 -14.88
N LEU A 605 29.14 -5.92 -16.22
CA LEU A 605 30.19 -5.30 -17.01
C LEU A 605 29.83 -3.85 -17.35
N GLY A 606 30.80 -2.98 -17.54
CA GLY A 606 30.59 -1.62 -18.00
C GLY A 606 29.93 -1.57 -19.39
N GLY A 607 29.34 -0.44 -19.77
CA GLY A 607 28.72 -0.22 -21.09
C GLY A 607 27.38 0.54 -20.99
N ASP A 608 26.72 0.76 -22.13
CA ASP A 608 25.53 1.62 -22.27
C ASP A 608 24.25 0.99 -21.78
N LEU A 609 24.23 -0.34 -21.57
CA LEU A 609 23.06 -1.04 -21.03
C LEU A 609 22.91 -0.75 -19.53
N LYS A 610 21.71 -0.46 -19.11
CA LYS A 610 21.36 -0.29 -17.70
C LYS A 610 21.28 -1.68 -17.04
N LYS A 611 22.00 -1.89 -15.92
CA LYS A 611 21.99 -3.11 -15.13
C LYS A 611 21.45 -2.80 -13.74
N THR A 612 20.46 -3.55 -13.32
CA THR A 612 19.84 -3.42 -12.00
C THR A 612 19.92 -4.76 -11.27
N VAL A 613 20.60 -4.80 -10.14
CA VAL A 613 20.68 -6.00 -9.30
C VAL A 613 19.34 -6.21 -8.62
N LEU A 614 18.72 -7.37 -8.86
CA LEU A 614 17.44 -7.77 -8.28
C LEU A 614 17.61 -8.53 -6.99
N LEU A 615 18.56 -9.49 -6.96
CA LEU A 615 18.86 -10.32 -5.81
C LEU A 615 20.35 -10.28 -5.52
N SER A 616 20.68 -10.18 -4.25
CA SER A 616 22.05 -10.25 -3.76
C SER A 616 22.13 -11.05 -2.46
N SER A 617 23.33 -11.58 -2.21
CA SER A 617 23.65 -12.29 -0.96
C SER A 617 23.63 -11.35 0.26
N SER A 618 23.65 -11.96 1.45
CA SER A 618 23.78 -11.24 2.72
C SER A 618 25.17 -10.59 2.89
N GLU A 619 25.38 -9.95 4.04
CA GLU A 619 26.71 -9.45 4.45
C GLU A 619 27.67 -10.56 4.90
N TYR A 620 27.17 -11.79 5.05
CA TYR A 620 27.91 -12.96 5.52
C TYR A 620 27.94 -14.04 4.45
N SER A 621 28.61 -13.80 3.35
CA SER A 621 28.69 -14.70 2.22
C SER A 621 30.14 -14.99 1.81
N ALA A 622 30.34 -16.07 1.07
CA ALA A 622 31.62 -16.44 0.49
C ALA A 622 31.44 -17.11 -0.87
N LEU A 623 32.52 -17.14 -1.67
CA LEU A 623 32.55 -17.79 -2.98
C LEU A 623 33.54 -18.94 -2.95
N LEU A 624 33.10 -20.12 -3.35
CA LEU A 624 33.91 -21.30 -3.53
C LEU A 624 34.20 -21.50 -5.01
N ARG A 625 35.47 -21.49 -5.39
CA ARG A 625 35.88 -21.73 -6.78
C ARG A 625 35.76 -23.21 -7.13
N THR A 626 35.23 -23.51 -8.29
CA THR A 626 35.14 -24.88 -8.82
C THR A 626 36.47 -25.37 -9.38
N PRO A 627 36.77 -26.69 -9.26
CA PRO A 627 35.98 -27.71 -8.59
C PRO A 627 36.06 -27.61 -7.06
N CYS A 628 34.92 -27.71 -6.35
CA CYS A 628 34.89 -27.69 -4.89
C CYS A 628 34.02 -28.83 -4.33
N PRO A 629 34.33 -29.34 -3.13
CA PRO A 629 33.50 -30.35 -2.50
C PRO A 629 32.24 -29.72 -1.91
N VAL A 630 31.12 -30.40 -2.07
CA VAL A 630 29.85 -30.16 -1.41
C VAL A 630 29.60 -31.34 -0.47
N SER A 631 29.66 -31.12 0.83
CA SER A 631 29.68 -32.22 1.82
C SER A 631 28.64 -32.00 2.92
N LEU A 632 28.01 -33.10 3.36
CA LEU A 632 27.15 -33.14 4.53
C LEU A 632 27.92 -32.95 5.86
N SER A 633 29.24 -33.10 5.85
CA SER A 633 30.09 -32.86 7.05
C SER A 633 29.96 -31.41 7.57
N VAL A 634 29.62 -30.46 6.68
CA VAL A 634 29.37 -29.05 6.99
C VAL A 634 28.24 -28.88 8.02
N LEU A 635 27.31 -29.84 8.11
CA LEU A 635 26.18 -29.78 9.02
C LEU A 635 26.58 -29.98 10.50
N GLY A 636 27.74 -30.67 10.74
CA GLY A 636 28.31 -30.88 12.06
C GLY A 636 29.23 -29.78 12.55
N GLU A 637 29.70 -28.91 11.64
CA GLU A 637 30.70 -27.89 11.95
C GLU A 637 30.13 -26.48 11.79
N LYS A 638 30.27 -25.67 12.85
CA LYS A 638 30.00 -24.24 12.71
C LYS A 638 31.12 -23.60 11.92
N MET A 639 30.84 -23.22 10.67
CA MET A 639 31.80 -22.43 9.87
C MET A 639 32.19 -21.14 10.60
N SER A 640 33.48 -20.83 10.64
CA SER A 640 33.96 -19.61 11.30
C SER A 640 33.46 -18.37 10.53
N ARG A 641 33.14 -17.27 11.25
CA ARG A 641 32.75 -15.99 10.64
C ARG A 641 33.76 -15.46 9.65
N GLU A 642 35.02 -15.80 9.80
CA GLU A 642 36.12 -15.35 8.93
C GLU A 642 36.05 -15.95 7.52
N MET A 643 35.37 -17.09 7.35
CA MET A 643 35.15 -17.69 6.02
C MET A 643 34.17 -16.86 5.19
N PHE A 644 33.19 -16.20 5.82
CA PHE A 644 32.21 -15.35 5.15
C PHE A 644 32.73 -13.93 5.00
N ASN A 645 33.66 -13.74 4.05
CA ASN A 645 34.41 -12.50 3.84
C ASN A 645 33.89 -11.64 2.68
N LYS A 646 32.81 -12.05 2.06
CA LYS A 646 32.14 -11.35 0.95
C LYS A 646 30.76 -10.84 1.40
N ARG A 647 30.22 -9.89 0.65
CA ARG A 647 28.93 -9.29 0.92
C ARG A 647 28.26 -8.80 -0.35
N ASN A 648 26.94 -8.81 -0.39
CA ASN A 648 26.14 -8.26 -1.48
C ASN A 648 26.52 -8.79 -2.86
N ILE A 649 26.81 -10.10 -2.98
CA ILE A 649 27.14 -10.75 -4.24
C ILE A 649 25.88 -10.84 -5.09
N SER A 650 25.93 -10.34 -6.33
CA SER A 650 24.79 -10.36 -7.25
C SER A 650 24.54 -11.77 -7.77
N VAL A 651 23.28 -12.21 -7.78
CA VAL A 651 22.82 -13.51 -8.30
C VAL A 651 21.65 -13.41 -9.26
N ALA A 652 21.00 -12.25 -9.36
CA ALA A 652 19.97 -11.96 -10.35
C ALA A 652 20.08 -10.51 -10.80
N VAL A 653 20.08 -10.28 -12.11
CA VAL A 653 20.28 -8.95 -12.72
C VAL A 653 19.26 -8.73 -13.84
N LEU A 654 18.62 -7.57 -13.83
CA LEU A 654 17.83 -7.03 -14.94
C LEU A 654 18.74 -6.17 -15.82
N VAL A 655 18.76 -6.46 -17.10
CA VAL A 655 19.50 -5.69 -18.12
C VAL A 655 18.50 -5.05 -19.08
N GLU A 656 18.60 -3.74 -19.26
CA GLU A 656 17.68 -2.94 -20.07
C GLU A 656 18.46 -2.03 -21.03
N GLY A 657 17.94 -1.87 -22.24
CA GLY A 657 18.51 -0.93 -23.22
C GLY A 657 18.47 -1.44 -24.65
N GLN A 658 19.34 -0.90 -25.50
CA GLN A 658 19.54 -1.33 -26.87
C GLN A 658 20.68 -2.34 -26.93
N PHE A 659 20.35 -3.59 -27.23
CA PHE A 659 21.31 -4.67 -27.30
C PHE A 659 22.02 -4.68 -28.69
N GLN A 660 23.28 -5.09 -28.70
CA GLN A 660 24.06 -5.29 -29.91
C GLN A 660 24.27 -6.78 -30.18
N SER A 661 24.00 -7.21 -31.40
CA SER A 661 24.16 -8.60 -31.82
C SER A 661 25.64 -9.08 -31.70
N LEU A 662 25.79 -10.28 -31.14
CA LEU A 662 27.06 -11.01 -31.17
C LEU A 662 27.52 -11.30 -32.62
N PHE A 663 26.56 -11.55 -33.51
CA PHE A 663 26.76 -11.94 -34.90
C PHE A 663 26.80 -10.77 -35.89
N ARG A 664 27.05 -9.56 -35.41
CA ARG A 664 27.09 -8.33 -36.25
C ARG A 664 27.95 -8.47 -37.50
N PHE A 665 29.02 -9.25 -37.45
CA PHE A 665 29.98 -9.45 -38.53
C PHE A 665 29.89 -10.84 -39.18
N SER A 666 28.94 -11.70 -38.80
CA SER A 666 28.74 -13.06 -39.30
C SER A 666 27.29 -13.30 -39.68
N ARG A 667 27.07 -13.72 -40.92
CA ARG A 667 25.75 -14.06 -41.45
C ARG A 667 25.57 -15.55 -41.77
N LYS A 668 26.41 -16.38 -41.18
CA LYS A 668 26.49 -17.81 -41.50
C LYS A 668 25.16 -18.55 -41.30
N TYR A 669 24.33 -18.08 -40.37
CA TYR A 669 23.07 -18.73 -39.98
C TYR A 669 21.83 -17.90 -40.32
N GLU A 670 21.93 -16.96 -41.28
CA GLU A 670 20.79 -16.07 -41.63
C GLU A 670 19.56 -16.84 -42.10
N GLU A 671 19.73 -18.01 -42.71
CA GLU A 671 18.64 -18.91 -43.16
C GLU A 671 17.93 -19.62 -41.99
N ALA A 672 18.51 -19.60 -40.79
CA ALA A 672 17.90 -20.24 -39.61
C ALA A 672 16.76 -19.43 -39.00
N VAL A 673 16.50 -18.21 -39.43
CA VAL A 673 15.47 -17.32 -38.94
C VAL A 673 14.57 -16.81 -40.06
N SER A 674 13.29 -16.63 -39.76
CA SER A 674 12.28 -16.15 -40.72
C SER A 674 12.31 -14.64 -40.97
N VAL A 675 13.10 -13.90 -40.23
CA VAL A 675 13.20 -12.43 -40.29
C VAL A 675 14.55 -11.96 -40.80
N LYS A 676 14.61 -10.72 -41.31
CA LYS A 676 15.88 -10.10 -41.68
C LYS A 676 16.78 -9.91 -40.47
N PHE A 677 18.07 -10.14 -40.67
CA PHE A 677 19.09 -9.90 -39.67
C PHE A 677 19.05 -8.44 -39.16
N ARG A 678 19.11 -8.29 -37.86
CA ARG A 678 19.26 -7.01 -37.17
C ARG A 678 20.56 -7.02 -36.35
N ALA A 679 21.35 -5.98 -36.51
CA ALA A 679 22.63 -5.82 -35.78
C ALA A 679 22.45 -5.20 -34.39
N GLU A 680 21.36 -4.49 -34.19
CA GLU A 680 21.01 -3.80 -32.94
C GLU A 680 19.52 -3.93 -32.70
N SER A 681 19.13 -4.07 -31.42
CA SER A 681 17.73 -4.11 -31.03
C SER A 681 17.14 -2.71 -30.85
N ASP A 682 15.82 -2.60 -30.89
CA ASP A 682 15.11 -1.52 -30.20
C ASP A 682 15.30 -1.70 -28.68
N TYR A 683 14.70 -0.83 -27.87
CA TYR A 683 14.75 -1.00 -26.41
C TYR A 683 14.15 -2.34 -26.01
N SER A 684 14.92 -3.19 -25.36
CA SER A 684 14.52 -4.49 -24.87
C SER A 684 15.00 -4.73 -23.44
N LYS A 685 14.57 -5.84 -22.85
CA LYS A 685 14.86 -6.22 -21.46
C LYS A 685 15.23 -7.69 -21.40
N MET A 686 16.13 -8.05 -20.50
CA MET A 686 16.36 -9.44 -20.12
C MET A 686 16.67 -9.54 -18.63
N ILE A 687 16.35 -10.69 -18.05
CA ILE A 687 16.66 -10.99 -16.65
C ILE A 687 17.52 -12.24 -16.65
N ILE A 688 18.65 -12.17 -15.95
CA ILE A 688 19.61 -13.27 -15.81
C ILE A 688 19.65 -13.64 -14.33
N ILE A 689 19.42 -14.93 -14.05
CA ILE A 689 19.46 -15.52 -12.72
C ILE A 689 20.47 -16.67 -12.76
N SER A 690 21.42 -16.67 -11.85
CA SER A 690 22.51 -17.65 -11.81
C SER A 690 22.18 -18.86 -10.95
N ASP A 691 20.95 -19.37 -11.11
CA ASP A 691 20.44 -20.60 -10.51
C ASP A 691 19.30 -21.13 -11.38
N GLY A 692 19.47 -22.32 -11.97
CA GLY A 692 18.41 -22.97 -12.76
C GLY A 692 17.31 -23.52 -11.87
N ASN A 693 17.63 -23.95 -10.64
CA ASN A 693 16.64 -24.58 -9.74
C ASN A 693 15.57 -23.60 -9.23
N ILE A 694 15.79 -22.30 -9.34
CA ILE A 694 14.85 -21.27 -8.86
C ILE A 694 13.44 -21.40 -9.46
N ILE A 695 13.32 -21.93 -10.68
CA ILE A 695 12.05 -22.09 -11.43
C ILE A 695 11.48 -23.51 -11.38
N ARG A 696 12.23 -24.46 -10.83
CA ARG A 696 11.93 -25.89 -10.83
C ARG A 696 11.03 -26.25 -9.64
N ASN A 697 9.93 -26.96 -9.90
CA ASN A 697 9.16 -27.65 -8.85
C ASN A 697 9.65 -29.09 -8.64
N GLU A 698 9.61 -29.60 -7.41
CA GLU A 698 9.94 -30.99 -7.13
C GLU A 698 8.82 -31.91 -7.64
N VAL A 699 9.23 -33.06 -8.24
CA VAL A 699 8.34 -34.12 -8.70
C VAL A 699 8.68 -35.40 -7.93
N ARG A 700 7.72 -35.98 -7.22
CA ARG A 700 7.88 -37.24 -6.49
C ARG A 700 7.02 -38.33 -7.08
N GLY A 701 7.54 -39.53 -7.05
CA GLY A 701 6.88 -40.70 -7.61
C GLY A 701 7.05 -40.84 -9.11
N ASN A 702 6.59 -41.97 -9.65
CA ASN A 702 6.70 -42.30 -11.07
C ASN A 702 5.33 -42.69 -11.64
N GLY A 703 5.11 -42.38 -12.92
CA GLY A 703 3.89 -42.77 -13.64
C GLY A 703 2.64 -42.05 -13.14
N GLU A 704 1.55 -42.78 -12.89
CA GLU A 704 0.27 -42.19 -12.45
C GLU A 704 0.25 -41.69 -10.99
N ASN A 705 1.23 -42.09 -10.19
CA ASN A 705 1.34 -41.67 -8.77
C ASN A 705 2.31 -40.48 -8.58
N LYS A 706 2.44 -39.63 -9.58
CA LYS A 706 3.25 -38.40 -9.46
C LYS A 706 2.58 -37.40 -8.54
N SER A 707 3.35 -36.89 -7.57
CA SER A 707 2.98 -35.74 -6.73
C SER A 707 3.85 -34.53 -7.10
N LEU A 708 3.19 -33.44 -7.45
CA LEU A 708 3.86 -32.18 -7.75
C LEU A 708 3.90 -31.32 -6.48
N ILE A 709 5.10 -30.95 -6.05
CA ILE A 709 5.30 -30.06 -4.90
C ILE A 709 5.32 -28.62 -5.43
N PRO A 710 4.58 -27.71 -4.82
CA PRO A 710 4.54 -26.30 -5.28
C PRO A 710 5.93 -25.66 -5.29
N LEU A 711 6.20 -24.85 -6.30
CA LEU A 711 7.47 -24.12 -6.44
C LEU A 711 7.75 -23.25 -5.21
N GLY A 712 8.91 -23.44 -4.60
CA GLY A 712 9.33 -22.72 -3.40
C GLY A 712 8.82 -23.31 -2.09
N PHE A 713 8.08 -24.41 -2.09
CA PHE A 713 7.64 -25.08 -0.87
C PHE A 713 8.66 -26.12 -0.41
N ASP A 714 9.12 -25.99 0.81
CA ASP A 714 9.99 -26.97 1.45
C ASP A 714 9.17 -27.84 2.43
N GLU A 715 8.88 -29.08 2.03
CA GLU A 715 8.11 -30.02 2.85
C GLU A 715 8.80 -30.40 4.15
N LYS A 716 10.14 -30.41 4.20
CA LYS A 716 10.90 -30.82 5.38
C LYS A 716 10.74 -29.85 6.54
N THR A 717 10.65 -28.58 6.21
CA THR A 717 10.48 -27.49 7.20
C THR A 717 9.08 -26.88 7.18
N ASN A 718 8.23 -27.26 6.22
CA ASN A 718 6.90 -26.70 5.98
C ASN A 718 6.92 -25.17 5.76
N ILE A 719 7.97 -24.69 5.06
CA ILE A 719 8.17 -23.28 4.76
C ILE A 719 7.93 -23.02 3.27
N MET A 720 7.18 -21.94 2.97
CA MET A 720 7.02 -21.44 1.61
C MET A 720 8.00 -20.28 1.39
N TYR A 721 8.80 -20.37 0.33
CA TYR A 721 9.71 -19.31 -0.15
C TYR A 721 9.09 -18.52 -1.30
N GLY A 722 9.64 -17.34 -1.58
CA GLY A 722 9.14 -16.39 -2.58
C GLY A 722 9.47 -16.70 -4.03
N ASN A 723 9.96 -17.89 -4.35
CA ASN A 723 10.46 -18.26 -5.68
C ASN A 723 9.40 -18.10 -6.78
N LYS A 724 8.21 -18.64 -6.55
CA LYS A 724 7.10 -18.60 -7.52
C LYS A 724 6.70 -17.17 -7.87
N ASP A 725 6.49 -16.35 -6.84
CA ASP A 725 6.09 -14.94 -7.01
C ASP A 725 7.20 -14.12 -7.70
N PHE A 726 8.47 -14.43 -7.39
CA PHE A 726 9.60 -13.77 -8.02
C PHE A 726 9.64 -14.05 -9.53
N ILE A 727 9.51 -15.31 -9.96
CA ILE A 727 9.48 -15.70 -11.37
C ILE A 727 8.29 -15.07 -12.09
N ILE A 728 7.09 -15.09 -11.50
CA ILE A 728 5.90 -14.45 -12.06
C ILE A 728 6.16 -12.95 -12.26
N ASN A 729 6.76 -12.28 -11.27
CA ASN A 729 7.07 -10.85 -11.36
C ASN A 729 8.14 -10.55 -12.43
N CYS A 730 9.13 -11.42 -12.59
CA CYS A 730 10.13 -11.31 -13.66
C CYS A 730 9.45 -11.37 -15.03
N ILE A 731 8.60 -12.37 -15.26
CA ILE A 731 7.89 -12.54 -16.54
C ILE A 731 6.92 -11.39 -16.78
N ASN A 732 6.18 -10.97 -15.75
CA ASN A 732 5.29 -9.81 -15.83
C ASN A 732 6.05 -8.53 -16.21
N THR A 733 7.25 -8.31 -15.64
CA THR A 733 8.09 -7.15 -15.98
C THR A 733 8.65 -7.23 -17.40
N LEU A 734 9.04 -8.42 -17.85
CA LEU A 734 9.46 -8.65 -19.23
C LEU A 734 8.31 -8.40 -20.21
N CYS A 735 7.10 -8.81 -19.90
CA CYS A 735 5.91 -8.60 -20.74
C CYS A 735 5.24 -7.22 -20.58
N ASP A 736 5.78 -6.36 -19.69
CA ASP A 736 5.21 -5.05 -19.41
C ASP A 736 5.74 -3.98 -20.37
N ASP A 737 4.87 -3.48 -21.27
CA ASP A 737 5.14 -2.36 -22.17
C ASP A 737 4.64 -1.03 -21.63
N GLU A 738 3.69 -1.08 -20.70
CA GLU A 738 2.96 0.09 -20.17
C GLU A 738 3.51 0.59 -18.82
N GLY A 739 4.43 -0.17 -18.19
CA GLY A 739 5.03 0.18 -16.90
C GLY A 739 4.09 -0.04 -15.69
N TRP A 740 3.05 -0.88 -15.83
CA TRP A 740 2.11 -1.17 -14.73
C TRP A 740 2.77 -1.90 -13.56
N MET A 741 3.85 -2.66 -13.81
CA MET A 741 4.63 -3.30 -12.75
C MET A 741 5.24 -2.29 -11.77
N ASN A 742 5.47 -1.04 -12.20
CA ASN A 742 5.98 0.02 -11.33
C ASN A 742 5.03 0.33 -10.15
N LEU A 743 3.75 -0.06 -10.24
CA LEU A 743 2.79 0.05 -9.14
C LEU A 743 3.21 -0.75 -7.91
N ARG A 744 3.88 -1.89 -8.10
CA ARG A 744 4.44 -2.69 -6.99
C ARG A 744 5.64 -2.02 -6.32
N GLY A 745 6.34 -1.16 -7.03
CA GLY A 745 7.48 -0.40 -6.49
C GLY A 745 7.05 0.77 -5.56
N ARG A 746 5.77 1.07 -5.50
CA ARG A 746 5.22 2.06 -4.56
C ARG A 746 5.27 1.48 -3.14
N SER A 747 6.35 1.72 -2.43
CA SER A 747 6.39 1.45 -0.99
C SER A 747 5.68 2.61 -0.27
N LEU A 748 4.59 2.32 0.41
CA LEU A 748 4.02 3.24 1.38
C LEU A 748 4.88 3.18 2.64
N SER A 749 5.38 4.32 3.09
CA SER A 749 6.19 4.37 4.31
C SER A 749 5.32 4.09 5.52
N LEU A 750 5.59 2.98 6.22
CA LEU A 750 4.97 2.71 7.51
C LEU A 750 5.66 3.57 8.57
N TYR A 751 4.97 4.55 9.06
CA TYR A 751 5.42 5.38 10.16
C TYR A 751 5.13 4.66 11.48
N LEU A 752 6.12 3.95 12.02
CA LEU A 752 5.99 3.17 13.26
C LEU A 752 6.57 3.93 14.46
N LEU A 753 6.01 3.65 15.63
CA LEU A 753 6.56 4.11 16.91
C LEU A 753 7.64 3.14 17.40
N ASP A 754 8.70 3.66 18.00
CA ASP A 754 9.75 2.87 18.63
C ASP A 754 9.23 2.22 19.91
N LYS A 755 8.97 0.91 19.84
CA LYS A 755 8.44 0.13 20.98
C LYS A 755 9.36 0.16 22.21
N THR A 756 10.66 0.32 22.01
CA THR A 756 11.65 0.36 23.11
C THR A 756 11.57 1.70 23.84
N LYS A 757 11.54 2.81 23.09
CA LYS A 757 11.35 4.16 23.66
C LYS A 757 9.99 4.30 24.33
N LEU A 758 8.93 3.76 23.71
CA LEU A 758 7.59 3.75 24.29
C LEU A 758 7.54 3.04 25.65
N LYS A 759 8.26 1.91 25.82
CA LYS A 759 8.29 1.20 27.12
C LYS A 759 9.09 1.95 28.17
N SER A 760 10.23 2.54 27.80
CA SER A 760 11.13 3.22 28.75
C SER A 760 10.66 4.65 29.11
N GLU A 761 10.05 5.36 28.16
CA GLU A 761 9.74 6.79 28.30
C GLU A 761 8.23 7.08 28.36
N ARG A 762 7.37 6.06 28.41
CA ARG A 762 5.90 6.21 28.38
C ARG A 762 5.39 7.21 29.41
N ASN A 763 5.81 7.06 30.67
CA ASN A 763 5.37 7.94 31.76
C ASN A 763 5.85 9.39 31.57
N TYR A 764 7.05 9.57 31.02
CA TYR A 764 7.59 10.90 30.71
C TYR A 764 6.75 11.60 29.64
N TRP A 765 6.46 10.94 28.52
CA TRP A 765 5.67 11.51 27.43
C TRP A 765 4.22 11.74 27.83
N GLN A 766 3.61 10.82 28.58
CA GLN A 766 2.27 10.99 29.14
C GLN A 766 2.19 12.20 30.09
N MET A 767 3.15 12.35 30.99
CA MET A 767 3.25 13.53 31.85
C MET A 767 3.50 14.81 31.07
N LEU A 768 4.43 14.79 30.12
CA LEU A 768 4.78 15.97 29.31
C LEU A 768 3.54 16.47 28.56
N MET A 769 2.78 15.57 27.91
CA MET A 769 1.59 15.92 27.14
C MET A 769 0.40 16.35 28.03
N ALA A 770 0.25 15.76 29.21
CA ALA A 770 -0.70 16.21 30.22
C ALA A 770 -0.27 17.57 30.87
N LEU A 771 1.02 17.79 31.10
CA LEU A 771 1.57 19.02 31.69
C LEU A 771 1.64 20.22 30.74
N ILE A 772 1.75 19.98 29.41
CA ILE A 772 1.68 21.05 28.39
C ILE A 772 0.34 21.78 28.49
N SER A 773 -0.72 21.06 28.87
CA SER A 773 -2.02 21.63 29.17
C SER A 773 -2.04 22.50 30.44
N MET A 774 -1.13 22.28 31.39
CA MET A 774 -1.10 22.98 32.69
C MET A 774 -0.07 24.14 32.78
N ARG A 775 1.08 24.05 32.09
CA ARG A 775 2.24 24.92 32.27
C ARG A 775 2.09 26.35 31.74
N LYS A 776 1.05 26.67 30.97
CA LYS A 776 0.78 28.07 30.55
C LYS A 776 0.07 28.92 31.61
N GLN A 777 -0.36 28.36 32.75
CA GLN A 777 -0.96 29.14 33.83
C GLN A 777 0.05 29.99 34.63
N THR A 778 1.31 29.55 34.71
CA THR A 778 2.32 30.24 35.55
C THR A 778 3.06 31.38 34.85
N ASN A 779 3.08 31.42 33.51
CA ASN A 779 3.79 32.50 32.79
C ASN A 779 2.89 33.70 32.41
N VAL A 780 1.57 33.60 32.58
CA VAL A 780 0.65 34.75 32.30
C VAL A 780 0.48 35.65 33.52
N THR A 781 0.73 35.15 34.72
CA THR A 781 0.75 35.96 35.94
C THR A 781 2.01 36.83 36.07
N GLY A 782 3.10 36.50 35.35
CA GLY A 782 4.33 37.30 35.33
C GLY A 782 4.29 38.51 34.37
N CYS A 783 3.32 38.62 33.47
CA CYS A 783 3.21 39.70 32.50
C CYS A 783 2.23 40.83 32.93
N GLN A 784 1.69 40.75 34.15
CA GLN A 784 0.88 41.84 34.74
C GLN A 784 1.70 42.77 35.65
N LEU A 785 3.03 42.60 35.73
CA LEU A 785 3.94 43.44 36.54
C LEU A 785 5.04 44.12 35.69
N LEU A 786 4.77 44.40 34.43
CA LEU A 786 5.55 45.35 33.61
C LEU A 786 4.63 46.23 32.80
#